data_1e1965e799ce34f830426e84a607a28c
#
_entry.id   1e1965e799ce34f830426e84a607a28c
#
_cell.length_a   1.000
_cell.length_b   1.000
_cell.length_c   1.000
_cell.angle_alpha   90.00
_cell.angle_beta   90.00
_cell.angle_gamma   90.00
#
_symmetry.space_group_name_H-M   'P 1'
#
loop_
_entity.id
_entity.type
_entity.pdbx_description
1 polymer ?
#
loop_
_entity_poly.entity_id
_entity_poly.type
_entity_poly.pdbx_seq_one_letter_code
_entity_poly.pdbx_strand_id
1 'polypeptide(L)'
;MRIGLLGPLEVHSADGAGIPVPGARLRALLTVLALEPGNPVSVTRIVDGVWGGRQPHRPGNAVQALVSRLRKTGITVEAHPNGYALAVDTVDACRFEQLVRGGQWREALDLWRGPVLADVRDREYFAAAVARLEEMRFAALEQDGSVSELTALVAENPLREKLVGALMRALVAAGRAADALALYARTRAALAEELGADPSPELAALHSEILHGTAETNLRAALTSFVGRTADVAQVRHLVREHRLVTLVGPGGCGKTRLAVEAARALPGEVWLVELAALTDPDEVPAAILTALGIRDLAALRTRDMLLVLDNCEHLVDRVAHLADKLLGECPALRILATSREPLAITGEAVRVVEPLELPPENTRLADALSYPAVRLLTERAYPGFVATEAVVRICRALDGIPLAIELAAARLRTMPAEQMAARLHDRFAVLTQGSRTALPRHQTLRSVIDWSWDLLSEREKAVLCGLAVFAGGATLEAAETVCGADALGVLTALADKSLVIAGGRYRMLDTIKAYCLEKLTDRDAAYRAHASYFIALCETADPHLRRAEQVEWLPRIHAEDDNINTALRHATDASVGIRLTAAAGWYWLLEWSLRCREVLGAELGARALTLPGEVDDDTRATALASVAQFNFLGNGDERLAEEWIATARHLGGRHPIVRLVTGAEPDDPWAQAMARLFQASESVNTGHPGEAGMRAALAGFRAIGERWGIAHCLAGIADQASWRGDLTAAVAGYEEAIAVTEEIVPSEDAWKPRLRLAQLLWLRGDRSRSADALRRAERDASRIGLPEALTAAACTRAGIARWSGDMDGARAALARAEAAVEGLAVNWGFRALLLDLRGYLLGDRRDALAWARRTRSAPLVAHVLIGHADEALRAGDAAQAARLLAQSVEVRGTPDLTNPDAARIQAKLSDLRA
;
A
#
# COMPACT_ATOMS: atom_id res chain seq x y z
N MET A 1 24.65 19.12 42.38
CA MET A 1 25.89 18.74 41.69
C MET A 1 25.62 17.56 40.78
N ARG A 2 26.12 17.62 39.51
CA ARG A 2 25.98 16.53 38.51
C ARG A 2 27.33 16.03 38.06
N ILE A 3 27.46 14.69 37.87
CA ILE A 3 28.72 14.06 37.47
C ILE A 3 28.46 13.31 36.16
N GLY A 4 29.32 13.55 35.19
CA GLY A 4 29.33 12.86 33.89
C GLY A 4 30.43 11.81 33.83
N LEU A 5 30.03 10.55 33.61
CA LEU A 5 30.90 9.36 33.44
C LEU A 5 30.76 8.75 32.04
N LEU A 6 29.71 9.10 31.28
CA LEU A 6 29.45 8.59 29.93
C LEU A 6 30.23 9.36 28.84
N GLY A 7 31.51 9.57 29.11
CA GLY A 7 32.49 10.31 28.36
C GLY A 7 33.69 10.70 29.22
N PRO A 8 34.44 11.75 28.86
CA PRO A 8 35.39 12.39 29.78
C PRO A 8 34.71 12.81 31.07
N LEU A 9 35.41 12.69 32.17
CA LEU A 9 34.87 13.05 33.48
C LEU A 9 34.54 14.55 33.55
N GLU A 10 33.29 14.85 33.81
CA GLU A 10 32.79 16.19 33.99
C GLU A 10 32.07 16.31 35.35
N VAL A 11 32.27 17.45 36.02
CA VAL A 11 31.57 17.78 37.26
C VAL A 11 30.99 19.18 37.14
N HIS A 12 29.69 19.28 37.42
CA HIS A 12 29.00 20.58 37.41
C HIS A 12 28.33 20.80 38.79
N SER A 13 28.46 22.03 39.28
CA SER A 13 27.75 22.48 40.47
C SER A 13 26.24 22.58 40.24
N ALA A 14 25.47 22.91 41.23
CA ALA A 14 24.02 23.03 41.12
C ALA A 14 23.58 24.18 40.22
N ASP A 15 24.39 25.22 40.08
CA ASP A 15 24.22 26.39 39.18
C ASP A 15 24.77 26.15 37.77
N GLY A 16 25.33 24.95 37.50
CA GLY A 16 25.80 24.56 36.16
C GLY A 16 27.27 24.90 35.89
N ALA A 17 28.00 25.52 36.82
CA ALA A 17 29.42 25.82 36.64
C ALA A 17 30.27 24.56 36.69
N GLY A 18 31.26 24.47 35.77
CA GLY A 18 32.18 23.32 35.72
C GLY A 18 33.18 23.33 36.86
N ILE A 19 33.33 22.24 37.55
CA ILE A 19 34.29 22.02 38.66
C ILE A 19 35.47 21.21 38.13
N PRO A 20 36.69 21.77 38.04
CA PRO A 20 37.85 21.02 37.55
C PRO A 20 38.35 20.03 38.60
N VAL A 21 38.63 18.79 38.16
CA VAL A 21 39.20 17.72 38.98
C VAL A 21 40.63 17.43 38.53
N PRO A 22 41.64 18.06 39.10
CA PRO A 22 43.02 17.98 38.60
C PRO A 22 43.71 16.68 39.05
N GLY A 23 44.33 16.00 38.10
CA GLY A 23 45.18 14.84 38.36
C GLY A 23 44.46 13.48 38.31
N ALA A 24 45.12 12.49 37.71
CA ALA A 24 44.56 11.20 37.39
C ALA A 24 44.08 10.43 38.65
N ARG A 25 44.73 10.60 39.82
CA ARG A 25 44.28 9.91 41.05
C ARG A 25 43.02 10.52 41.64
N LEU A 26 42.82 11.83 41.55
CA LEU A 26 41.60 12.48 42.01
C LEU A 26 40.40 12.11 41.09
N ARG A 27 40.62 12.07 39.77
CA ARG A 27 39.61 11.60 38.81
C ARG A 27 39.25 10.14 39.10
N ALA A 28 40.23 9.26 39.30
CA ALA A 28 39.98 7.87 39.66
C ALA A 28 39.20 7.70 40.96
N LEU A 29 39.57 8.47 42.02
CA LEU A 29 38.84 8.47 43.29
C LEU A 29 37.37 8.89 43.08
N LEU A 30 37.16 9.99 42.38
CA LEU A 30 35.82 10.48 42.11
C LEU A 30 35.00 9.46 41.30
N THR A 31 35.56 8.84 40.28
CA THR A 31 34.90 7.80 39.45
C THR A 31 34.51 6.59 40.28
N VAL A 32 35.39 6.10 41.17
CA VAL A 32 35.09 4.97 42.09
C VAL A 32 33.88 5.29 42.96
N LEU A 33 33.83 6.52 43.54
CA LEU A 33 32.72 6.94 44.38
C LEU A 33 31.43 7.24 43.57
N ALA A 34 31.56 7.76 42.38
CA ALA A 34 30.42 8.12 41.53
C ALA A 34 29.77 6.90 40.86
N LEU A 35 30.43 5.74 40.77
CA LEU A 35 29.80 4.49 40.33
C LEU A 35 28.79 3.93 41.33
N GLU A 36 28.89 4.31 42.62
CA GLU A 36 27.98 3.93 43.67
C GLU A 36 27.55 5.16 44.51
N PRO A 37 26.86 6.14 43.89
CA PRO A 37 26.53 7.39 44.55
C PRO A 37 25.62 7.15 45.77
N GLY A 38 25.91 7.85 46.86
CA GLY A 38 25.17 7.70 48.13
C GLY A 38 25.52 6.47 48.94
N ASN A 39 26.25 5.50 48.39
CA ASN A 39 26.67 4.30 49.11
C ASN A 39 28.12 4.41 49.57
N PRO A 40 28.46 3.94 50.80
CA PRO A 40 29.83 3.93 51.29
C PRO A 40 30.72 2.93 50.57
N VAL A 41 31.75 3.41 49.87
CA VAL A 41 32.75 2.60 49.22
C VAL A 41 33.90 2.36 50.18
N SER A 42 34.30 1.12 50.40
CA SER A 42 35.36 0.73 51.34
C SER A 42 36.73 1.29 50.91
N VAL A 43 37.58 1.57 51.93
CA VAL A 43 38.95 2.08 51.69
C VAL A 43 39.73 1.13 50.76
N THR A 44 39.56 -0.19 50.91
CA THR A 44 40.20 -1.20 50.05
C THR A 44 39.79 -1.03 48.56
N ARG A 45 38.50 -0.95 48.27
CA ARG A 45 37.98 -0.72 46.90
C ARG A 45 38.46 0.61 46.32
N ILE A 46 38.54 1.66 47.14
CA ILE A 46 39.10 2.95 46.70
C ILE A 46 40.57 2.79 46.33
N VAL A 47 41.34 2.10 47.13
CA VAL A 47 42.78 1.84 46.91
C VAL A 47 42.98 1.06 45.61
N ASP A 48 42.20 0.02 45.39
CA ASP A 48 42.26 -0.80 44.18
C ASP A 48 41.91 0.05 42.92
N GLY A 49 40.88 0.84 42.98
CA GLY A 49 40.48 1.75 41.87
C GLY A 49 41.46 2.88 41.57
N VAL A 50 42.10 3.41 42.61
CA VAL A 50 43.00 4.58 42.47
C VAL A 50 44.44 4.17 42.19
N TRP A 51 44.96 3.11 42.72
CA TRP A 51 46.37 2.70 42.62
C TRP A 51 46.58 1.36 41.90
N GLY A 52 45.55 0.49 41.87
CA GLY A 52 45.70 -0.88 41.30
C GLY A 52 46.77 -1.67 42.04
N GLY A 53 47.60 -2.37 41.27
CA GLY A 53 48.68 -3.18 41.80
C GLY A 53 49.84 -2.43 42.52
N ARG A 54 49.88 -1.08 42.48
CA ARG A 54 50.94 -0.27 43.11
C ARG A 54 50.39 0.48 44.33
N GLN A 55 50.06 -0.25 45.38
CA GLN A 55 49.45 0.30 46.60
C GLN A 55 50.41 1.17 47.40
N PRO A 56 49.94 2.28 48.05
CA PRO A 56 50.74 3.13 48.89
C PRO A 56 51.09 2.43 50.22
N HIS A 57 52.23 2.74 50.81
CA HIS A 57 52.66 2.20 52.13
C HIS A 57 51.68 2.39 53.27
N ARG A 58 50.85 3.45 53.24
CA ARG A 58 49.78 3.72 54.23
C ARG A 58 48.47 4.03 53.46
N PRO A 59 47.73 3.01 53.07
CA PRO A 59 46.55 3.17 52.21
C PRO A 59 45.50 4.10 52.79
N GLY A 60 45.12 3.99 54.04
CA GLY A 60 44.11 4.85 54.67
C GLY A 60 44.49 6.33 54.67
N ASN A 61 45.77 6.66 55.00
CA ASN A 61 46.22 8.04 55.00
C ASN A 61 46.27 8.66 53.58
N ALA A 62 46.64 7.85 52.60
CA ALA A 62 46.69 8.23 51.19
C ALA A 62 45.30 8.53 50.65
N VAL A 63 44.28 7.68 50.95
CA VAL A 63 42.89 7.92 50.63
C VAL A 63 42.35 9.16 51.30
N GLN A 64 42.61 9.32 52.63
CA GLN A 64 42.19 10.49 53.38
C GLN A 64 42.75 11.80 52.80
N ALA A 65 44.03 11.82 52.39
CA ALA A 65 44.63 12.95 51.73
C ALA A 65 43.96 13.26 50.35
N LEU A 66 43.61 12.28 49.56
CA LEU A 66 42.89 12.47 48.30
C LEU A 66 41.46 12.95 48.54
N VAL A 67 40.73 12.40 49.50
CA VAL A 67 39.38 12.87 49.88
C VAL A 67 39.43 14.30 50.36
N SER A 68 40.41 14.69 51.17
CA SER A 68 40.60 16.06 51.59
C SER A 68 40.86 17.00 50.44
N ARG A 69 41.62 16.57 49.45
CA ARG A 69 41.88 17.34 48.22
C ARG A 69 40.60 17.45 47.33
N LEU A 70 39.83 16.37 47.25
CA LEU A 70 38.60 16.35 46.49
C LEU A 70 37.56 17.29 47.15
N ARG A 71 37.44 17.31 48.47
CA ARG A 71 36.56 18.24 49.18
C ARG A 71 36.95 19.72 48.95
N LYS A 72 38.23 20.02 48.77
CA LYS A 72 38.72 21.40 48.46
C LYS A 72 38.29 21.88 47.07
N THR A 73 37.89 21.00 46.19
CA THR A 73 37.33 21.40 44.87
C THR A 73 35.83 21.66 44.94
N GLY A 74 35.21 21.62 46.14
CA GLY A 74 33.78 21.84 46.31
C GLY A 74 32.92 20.55 46.17
N ILE A 75 33.54 19.39 46.03
CA ILE A 75 32.82 18.11 45.89
C ILE A 75 32.57 17.52 47.30
N THR A 76 31.31 17.25 47.64
CA THR A 76 30.93 16.73 48.96
C THR A 76 31.13 15.21 49.04
N VAL A 77 32.07 14.81 49.90
CA VAL A 77 32.31 13.38 50.18
C VAL A 77 32.12 13.15 51.67
N GLU A 78 31.21 12.28 52.03
CA GLU A 78 30.91 11.93 53.42
C GLU A 78 31.83 10.80 53.90
N ALA A 79 32.19 10.86 55.18
CA ALA A 79 32.98 9.82 55.82
C ALA A 79 32.02 8.89 56.59
N HIS A 80 32.15 7.58 56.35
CA HIS A 80 31.40 6.54 57.04
C HIS A 80 32.36 5.57 57.79
N PRO A 81 31.89 4.82 58.77
CA PRO A 81 32.71 3.84 59.46
C PRO A 81 33.39 2.84 58.52
N ASN A 82 32.74 2.52 57.38
CA ASN A 82 33.20 1.51 56.42
C ASN A 82 33.83 2.10 55.16
N GLY A 83 34.02 3.42 55.06
CA GLY A 83 34.59 4.05 53.86
C GLY A 83 34.13 5.47 53.59
N TYR A 84 33.95 5.83 52.34
CA TYR A 84 33.53 7.15 51.90
C TYR A 84 32.37 7.05 50.91
N ALA A 85 31.39 7.93 51.03
CA ALA A 85 30.28 8.06 50.11
C ALA A 85 30.28 9.42 49.41
N LEU A 86 29.83 9.47 48.18
CA LEU A 86 29.70 10.69 47.39
C LEU A 86 28.27 11.24 47.47
N ALA A 87 28.10 12.45 47.98
CA ALA A 87 26.81 13.13 48.03
C ALA A 87 26.62 13.98 46.73
N VAL A 88 25.82 13.48 45.82
CA VAL A 88 25.52 14.11 44.52
C VAL A 88 24.05 13.97 44.18
N ASP A 89 23.51 14.93 43.36
CA ASP A 89 22.12 14.90 42.93
C ASP A 89 21.91 13.84 41.84
N THR A 90 22.84 13.82 40.87
CA THR A 90 22.74 12.93 39.72
C THR A 90 24.09 12.51 39.16
N VAL A 91 24.20 11.25 38.75
CA VAL A 91 25.30 10.73 37.93
C VAL A 91 24.70 10.23 36.63
N ASP A 92 25.26 10.68 35.48
CA ASP A 92 24.74 10.35 34.16
C ASP A 92 24.68 8.85 33.91
N ALA A 93 25.67 8.06 34.40
CA ALA A 93 25.67 6.62 34.28
C ALA A 93 24.48 5.98 35.02
N CYS A 94 24.13 6.46 36.24
CA CYS A 94 22.96 5.96 36.97
C CYS A 94 21.64 6.38 36.30
N ARG A 95 21.60 7.61 35.75
CA ARG A 95 20.44 8.09 35.00
C ARG A 95 20.26 7.29 33.73
N PHE A 96 21.33 6.98 33.02
CA PHE A 96 21.32 6.12 31.85
C PHE A 96 20.72 4.74 32.15
N GLU A 97 21.16 4.09 33.21
CA GLU A 97 20.60 2.80 33.63
C GLU A 97 19.10 2.86 33.94
N GLN A 98 18.66 3.97 34.58
CA GLN A 98 17.23 4.15 34.89
C GLN A 98 16.42 4.33 33.57
N LEU A 99 16.89 5.14 32.63
CA LEU A 99 16.24 5.38 31.37
C LEU A 99 16.16 4.11 30.50
N VAL A 100 17.25 3.34 30.48
CA VAL A 100 17.29 2.03 29.79
C VAL A 100 16.27 1.06 30.36
N ARG A 101 16.20 0.93 31.73
CA ARG A 101 15.19 0.10 32.40
C ARG A 101 13.76 0.60 32.16
N GLY A 102 13.58 1.90 31.96
CA GLY A 102 12.30 2.53 31.66
C GLY A 102 11.91 2.50 30.16
N GLY A 103 12.76 1.95 29.29
CA GLY A 103 12.49 1.90 27.84
C GLY A 103 12.63 3.25 27.11
N GLN A 104 13.26 4.24 27.76
CA GLN A 104 13.46 5.59 27.20
C GLN A 104 14.82 5.64 26.46
N TRP A 105 14.91 4.87 25.36
CA TRP A 105 16.19 4.58 24.69
C TRP A 105 16.88 5.83 24.15
N ARG A 106 16.15 6.73 23.48
CA ARG A 106 16.74 7.94 22.88
C ARG A 106 17.31 8.89 23.95
N GLU A 107 16.51 9.16 25.00
CA GLU A 107 16.96 9.99 26.12
C GLU A 107 18.18 9.38 26.84
N ALA A 108 18.26 8.06 26.91
CA ALA A 108 19.41 7.35 27.46
C ALA A 108 20.66 7.55 26.59
N LEU A 109 20.52 7.39 25.27
CA LEU A 109 21.63 7.53 24.32
C LEU A 109 22.16 8.96 24.24
N ASP A 110 21.31 9.96 24.40
CA ASP A 110 21.69 11.38 24.39
C ASP A 110 22.59 11.79 25.59
N LEU A 111 22.69 10.96 26.63
CA LEU A 111 23.61 11.16 27.73
C LEU A 111 25.08 10.83 27.39
N TRP A 112 25.31 10.11 26.28
CA TRP A 112 26.65 9.68 25.90
C TRP A 112 27.42 10.80 25.20
N ARG A 113 28.60 11.13 25.70
CA ARG A 113 29.48 12.19 25.21
C ARG A 113 30.79 11.67 24.62
N GLY A 114 31.05 10.35 24.76
CA GLY A 114 32.27 9.72 24.27
C GLY A 114 32.50 8.35 24.92
N PRO A 115 33.74 7.82 24.89
CA PRO A 115 34.04 6.54 25.51
C PRO A 115 33.75 6.60 27.01
N VAL A 116 32.99 5.62 27.51
CA VAL A 116 32.61 5.57 28.92
C VAL A 116 33.84 5.49 29.83
N LEU A 117 33.81 6.22 30.97
CA LEU A 117 34.92 6.27 31.93
C LEU A 117 36.27 6.66 31.27
N ALA A 118 36.29 7.52 30.29
CA ALA A 118 37.45 7.84 29.42
C ALA A 118 38.75 8.10 30.18
N ASP A 119 38.65 8.74 31.36
CA ASP A 119 39.81 9.12 32.19
C ASP A 119 40.45 7.94 32.98
N VAL A 120 39.75 6.79 33.07
CA VAL A 120 40.16 5.66 33.87
C VAL A 120 39.94 4.31 33.20
N ARG A 121 39.47 4.30 31.96
CA ARG A 121 39.09 3.13 31.17
C ARG A 121 40.17 2.03 31.13
N ASP A 122 41.43 2.41 31.05
CA ASP A 122 42.58 1.46 30.93
C ASP A 122 42.94 0.78 32.23
N ARG A 123 42.23 1.06 33.33
CA ARG A 123 42.49 0.43 34.61
C ARG A 123 41.63 -0.80 34.81
N GLU A 124 42.22 -1.91 35.13
CA GLU A 124 41.57 -3.21 35.33
C GLU A 124 40.38 -3.16 36.30
N TYR A 125 40.45 -2.34 37.34
CA TYR A 125 39.35 -2.15 38.31
C TYR A 125 38.04 -1.69 37.65
N PHE A 126 38.09 -0.89 36.61
CA PHE A 126 36.90 -0.37 35.94
C PHE A 126 36.42 -1.21 34.76
N ALA A 127 37.16 -2.25 34.36
CA ALA A 127 36.84 -3.07 33.18
C ALA A 127 35.42 -3.64 33.23
N ALA A 128 34.96 -4.13 34.37
CA ALA A 128 33.62 -4.67 34.54
C ALA A 128 32.54 -3.59 34.44
N ALA A 129 32.77 -2.37 34.95
CA ALA A 129 31.85 -1.27 34.84
C ALA A 129 31.77 -0.73 33.37
N VAL A 130 32.91 -0.65 32.72
CA VAL A 130 32.99 -0.28 31.30
C VAL A 130 32.19 -1.29 30.45
N ALA A 131 32.51 -2.58 30.59
CA ALA A 131 31.83 -3.64 29.84
C ALA A 131 30.31 -3.62 30.05
N ARG A 132 29.87 -3.45 31.29
CA ARG A 132 28.44 -3.39 31.62
C ARG A 132 27.72 -2.19 31.00
N LEU A 133 28.29 -1.00 31.09
CA LEU A 133 27.68 0.21 30.54
C LEU A 133 27.69 0.19 29.01
N GLU A 134 28.76 -0.31 28.39
CA GLU A 134 28.83 -0.48 26.91
C GLU A 134 27.79 -1.49 26.42
N GLU A 135 27.62 -2.62 27.15
CA GLU A 135 26.61 -3.61 26.79
C GLU A 135 25.19 -3.05 26.88
N MET A 136 24.92 -2.26 27.90
CA MET A 136 23.63 -1.54 27.99
C MET A 136 23.45 -0.49 26.90
N ARG A 137 24.53 0.17 26.47
CA ARG A 137 24.51 1.08 25.31
C ARG A 137 24.18 0.36 24.02
N PHE A 138 24.81 -0.80 23.80
CA PHE A 138 24.49 -1.61 22.64
C PHE A 138 23.02 -2.03 22.63
N ALA A 139 22.51 -2.48 23.77
CA ALA A 139 21.10 -2.85 23.89
C ALA A 139 20.16 -1.68 23.60
N ALA A 140 20.50 -0.46 24.01
CA ALA A 140 19.72 0.74 23.71
C ALA A 140 19.78 1.12 22.21
N LEU A 141 20.95 1.03 21.59
CA LEU A 141 21.15 1.29 20.17
C LEU A 141 20.47 0.24 19.28
N GLU A 142 20.39 -1.01 19.72
CA GLU A 142 19.63 -2.08 19.05
C GLU A 142 18.12 -1.76 18.99
N GLN A 143 17.61 -0.95 19.92
CA GLN A 143 16.20 -0.54 19.97
C GLN A 143 15.91 0.77 19.22
N ASP A 144 16.78 1.78 19.34
CA ASP A 144 16.53 3.14 18.82
C ASP A 144 17.83 3.85 18.36
N GLY A 145 18.67 3.12 17.63
CA GLY A 145 19.90 3.69 17.04
C GLY A 145 19.64 4.28 15.66
N SER A 146 20.21 5.45 15.36
CA SER A 146 20.20 6.03 14.02
C SER A 146 21.08 5.24 13.05
N VAL A 147 20.79 5.34 11.73
CA VAL A 147 21.58 4.65 10.70
C VAL A 147 23.07 4.97 10.81
N SER A 148 23.45 6.22 11.12
CA SER A 148 24.86 6.60 11.25
C SER A 148 25.53 5.99 12.47
N GLU A 149 24.86 5.98 13.63
CA GLU A 149 25.36 5.40 14.86
C GLU A 149 25.55 3.87 14.71
N LEU A 150 24.52 3.19 14.18
CA LEU A 150 24.56 1.76 13.96
C LEU A 150 25.61 1.36 12.91
N THR A 151 25.79 2.17 11.84
CA THR A 151 26.81 1.90 10.81
C THR A 151 28.21 1.92 11.40
N ALA A 152 28.52 2.92 12.22
CA ALA A 152 29.83 2.99 12.88
C ALA A 152 30.07 1.79 13.80
N LEU A 153 29.08 1.40 14.58
CA LEU A 153 29.19 0.28 15.52
C LEU A 153 29.28 -1.08 14.85
N VAL A 154 28.55 -1.30 13.77
CA VAL A 154 28.63 -2.54 12.98
C VAL A 154 30.01 -2.66 12.31
N ALA A 155 30.61 -1.53 11.88
CA ALA A 155 31.98 -1.54 11.34
C ALA A 155 33.01 -1.98 12.39
N GLU A 156 32.83 -1.63 13.66
CA GLU A 156 33.69 -2.04 14.79
C GLU A 156 33.35 -3.46 15.29
N ASN A 157 32.10 -3.92 15.10
CA ASN A 157 31.61 -5.20 15.62
C ASN A 157 30.83 -5.99 14.55
N PRO A 158 31.49 -6.43 13.46
CA PRO A 158 30.82 -6.98 12.26
C PRO A 158 30.12 -8.32 12.49
N LEU A 159 30.50 -9.06 13.54
CA LEU A 159 29.92 -10.37 13.88
C LEU A 159 28.77 -10.27 14.89
N ARG A 160 28.42 -9.06 15.36
CA ARG A 160 27.34 -8.87 16.31
C ARG A 160 25.99 -8.79 15.59
N GLU A 161 25.39 -9.95 15.35
CA GLU A 161 24.17 -10.10 14.54
C GLU A 161 22.99 -9.22 14.99
N LYS A 162 22.83 -8.98 16.28
CA LYS A 162 21.76 -8.09 16.79
C LYS A 162 21.93 -6.64 16.33
N LEU A 163 23.16 -6.10 16.32
CA LEU A 163 23.46 -4.77 15.78
C LEU A 163 23.27 -4.73 14.27
N VAL A 164 23.67 -5.77 13.57
CA VAL A 164 23.46 -5.92 12.14
C VAL A 164 21.96 -5.90 11.82
N GLY A 165 21.15 -6.65 12.56
CA GLY A 165 19.71 -6.67 12.41
C GLY A 165 19.06 -5.31 12.71
N ALA A 166 19.53 -4.58 13.73
CA ALA A 166 19.08 -3.22 14.02
C ALA A 166 19.41 -2.26 12.88
N LEU A 167 20.64 -2.31 12.33
CA LEU A 167 21.04 -1.51 11.17
C LEU A 167 20.24 -1.86 9.93
N MET A 168 19.97 -3.15 9.68
CA MET A 168 19.13 -3.55 8.56
C MET A 168 17.73 -2.97 8.66
N ARG A 169 17.08 -3.02 9.83
CA ARG A 169 15.77 -2.38 10.08
C ARG A 169 15.81 -0.88 9.87
N ALA A 170 16.81 -0.19 10.41
CA ALA A 170 16.99 1.25 10.25
C ALA A 170 17.23 1.66 8.80
N LEU A 171 17.98 0.88 8.03
CA LEU A 171 18.20 1.10 6.60
C LEU A 171 16.91 0.93 5.79
N VAL A 172 16.11 -0.09 6.11
CA VAL A 172 14.80 -0.30 5.47
C VAL A 172 13.84 0.85 5.79
N ALA A 173 13.76 1.28 7.05
CA ALA A 173 12.96 2.43 7.46
C ALA A 173 13.38 3.73 6.75
N ALA A 174 14.68 3.86 6.41
CA ALA A 174 15.22 4.95 5.63
C ALA A 174 15.08 4.77 4.09
N GLY A 175 14.34 3.75 3.62
CA GLY A 175 14.16 3.45 2.18
C GLY A 175 15.38 2.81 1.51
N ARG A 176 16.36 2.32 2.27
CA ARG A 176 17.66 1.80 1.79
C ARG A 176 17.72 0.26 1.90
N ALA A 177 16.68 -0.42 1.44
CA ALA A 177 16.57 -1.89 1.54
C ALA A 177 17.75 -2.62 0.82
N ALA A 178 18.21 -2.09 -0.31
CA ALA A 178 19.36 -2.67 -1.03
C ALA A 178 20.65 -2.66 -0.18
N ASP A 179 20.87 -1.61 0.62
CA ASP A 179 22.03 -1.53 1.51
C ASP A 179 21.89 -2.50 2.68
N ALA A 180 20.67 -2.73 3.17
CA ALA A 180 20.39 -3.73 4.19
C ALA A 180 20.69 -5.16 3.69
N LEU A 181 20.31 -5.49 2.46
CA LEU A 181 20.60 -6.78 1.83
C LEU A 181 22.11 -6.97 1.58
N ALA A 182 22.80 -5.92 1.12
CA ALA A 182 24.24 -5.93 0.96
C ALA A 182 24.97 -6.09 2.30
N LEU A 183 24.45 -5.50 3.37
CA LEU A 183 24.97 -5.68 4.72
C LEU A 183 24.87 -7.13 5.18
N TYR A 184 23.68 -7.74 5.00
CA TYR A 184 23.47 -9.16 5.32
C TYR A 184 24.45 -10.08 4.59
N ALA A 185 24.65 -9.86 3.26
CA ALA A 185 25.57 -10.66 2.47
C ALA A 185 27.01 -10.58 2.98
N ARG A 186 27.49 -9.37 3.38
CA ARG A 186 28.81 -9.19 3.99
C ARG A 186 28.92 -9.87 5.36
N THR A 187 27.89 -9.72 6.21
CA THR A 187 27.88 -10.35 7.53
C THR A 187 27.88 -11.87 7.43
N ARG A 188 27.10 -12.45 6.50
CA ARG A 188 27.10 -13.89 6.23
C ARG A 188 28.47 -14.39 5.81
N ALA A 189 29.14 -13.66 4.91
CA ALA A 189 30.47 -14.01 4.48
C ALA A 189 31.49 -13.96 5.65
N ALA A 190 31.44 -12.92 6.48
CA ALA A 190 32.29 -12.78 7.66
C ALA A 190 32.04 -13.88 8.71
N LEU A 191 30.79 -14.23 8.99
CA LEU A 191 30.44 -15.32 9.90
C LEU A 191 30.97 -16.68 9.41
N ALA A 192 30.82 -16.94 8.12
CA ALA A 192 31.34 -18.17 7.52
C ALA A 192 32.89 -18.24 7.53
N GLU A 193 33.58 -17.11 7.28
CA GLU A 193 35.05 -17.05 7.23
C GLU A 193 35.67 -17.09 8.65
N GLU A 194 35.13 -16.35 9.59
CA GLU A 194 35.73 -16.19 10.93
C GLU A 194 35.25 -17.24 11.95
N LEU A 195 34.01 -17.68 11.85
CA LEU A 195 33.37 -18.58 12.82
C LEU A 195 32.95 -19.94 12.21
N GLY A 196 32.96 -20.09 10.88
CA GLY A 196 32.41 -21.27 10.22
C GLY A 196 30.91 -21.47 10.42
N ALA A 197 30.15 -20.40 10.70
CA ALA A 197 28.75 -20.46 11.08
C ALA A 197 27.87 -19.74 10.03
N ASP A 198 26.62 -20.20 9.90
CA ASP A 198 25.58 -19.46 9.19
C ASP A 198 24.97 -18.39 10.11
N PRO A 199 24.36 -17.33 9.55
CA PRO A 199 23.62 -16.34 10.32
C PRO A 199 22.53 -16.95 11.20
N SER A 200 22.25 -16.31 12.33
CA SER A 200 21.16 -16.72 13.23
C SER A 200 19.81 -16.80 12.51
N PRO A 201 18.89 -17.65 12.98
CA PRO A 201 17.54 -17.76 12.43
C PRO A 201 16.80 -16.42 12.40
N GLU A 202 17.03 -15.54 13.39
CA GLU A 202 16.42 -14.22 13.49
C GLU A 202 16.93 -13.27 12.39
N LEU A 203 18.24 -13.27 12.14
CA LEU A 203 18.84 -12.44 11.10
C LEU A 203 18.49 -12.95 9.69
N ALA A 204 18.43 -14.27 9.51
CA ALA A 204 17.99 -14.90 8.28
C ALA A 204 16.51 -14.62 7.96
N ALA A 205 15.64 -14.62 9.01
CA ALA A 205 14.23 -14.26 8.86
C ALA A 205 14.07 -12.79 8.44
N LEU A 206 14.80 -11.86 9.07
CA LEU A 206 14.79 -10.44 8.72
C LEU A 206 15.29 -10.22 7.27
N HIS A 207 16.33 -10.93 6.85
CA HIS A 207 16.79 -10.88 5.47
C HIS A 207 15.71 -11.35 4.49
N SER A 208 15.02 -12.45 4.80
CA SER A 208 13.91 -12.96 4.00
C SER A 208 12.75 -11.97 3.93
N GLU A 209 12.42 -11.31 5.05
CA GLU A 209 11.41 -10.25 5.12
C GLU A 209 11.76 -9.06 4.22
N ILE A 210 13.02 -8.62 4.24
CA ILE A 210 13.49 -7.50 3.42
C ILE A 210 13.56 -7.88 1.94
N LEU A 211 13.97 -9.09 1.59
CA LEU A 211 14.02 -9.60 0.22
C LEU A 211 12.64 -9.67 -0.43
N HIS A 212 11.63 -10.07 0.34
CA HIS A 212 10.25 -10.18 -0.15
C HIS A 212 9.48 -8.86 -0.08
N GLY A 213 10.09 -7.79 0.46
CA GLY A 213 9.49 -6.48 0.67
C GLY A 213 8.42 -6.46 1.76
N THR A 214 7.90 -5.29 2.11
CA THR A 214 6.59 -5.19 2.79
C THR A 214 5.57 -5.83 1.87
N ALA A 215 4.92 -6.91 2.32
CA ALA A 215 3.94 -7.63 1.54
C ALA A 215 2.94 -6.64 0.94
N GLU A 216 2.87 -6.59 -0.39
CA GLU A 216 1.85 -5.78 -1.07
C GLU A 216 0.49 -6.37 -0.70
N THR A 217 -0.32 -5.56 -0.04
CA THR A 217 -1.61 -6.03 0.45
C THR A 217 -2.62 -4.90 0.54
N ASN A 218 -3.87 -5.21 0.21
CA ASN A 218 -5.01 -4.34 0.50
C ASN A 218 -5.65 -4.65 1.87
N LEU A 219 -5.02 -5.50 2.70
CA LEU A 219 -5.51 -5.85 4.02
C LEU A 219 -5.46 -4.64 4.96
N ARG A 220 -6.62 -4.21 5.45
CA ARG A 220 -6.73 -3.07 6.37
C ARG A 220 -6.25 -3.44 7.77
N ALA A 221 -5.70 -2.47 8.51
CA ALA A 221 -5.34 -2.64 9.91
C ALA A 221 -6.56 -3.05 10.74
N ALA A 222 -6.37 -4.00 11.66
CA ALA A 222 -7.44 -4.42 12.56
C ALA A 222 -7.73 -3.33 13.59
N LEU A 223 -9.01 -2.92 13.70
CA LEU A 223 -9.45 -1.90 14.66
C LEU A 223 -9.70 -2.47 16.07
N THR A 224 -9.78 -3.79 16.21
CA THR A 224 -10.09 -4.47 17.47
C THR A 224 -9.19 -5.68 17.65
N SER A 225 -8.94 -6.09 18.91
CA SER A 225 -8.16 -7.27 19.26
C SER A 225 -8.73 -8.55 18.62
N PHE A 226 -7.85 -9.46 18.21
CA PHE A 226 -8.22 -10.81 17.78
C PHE A 226 -8.11 -11.74 18.97
N VAL A 227 -9.26 -12.22 19.47
CA VAL A 227 -9.35 -12.97 20.71
C VAL A 227 -9.38 -14.47 20.46
N GLY A 228 -8.52 -15.18 21.08
CA GLY A 228 -8.50 -16.65 21.15
C GLY A 228 -8.30 -17.37 19.82
N ARG A 229 -7.74 -17.96 19.16
CA ARG A 229 -7.57 -18.64 17.85
C ARG A 229 -6.13 -18.59 17.34
N THR A 230 -5.17 -18.44 18.25
CA THR A 230 -3.74 -18.47 17.88
C THR A 230 -3.38 -19.78 17.19
N ALA A 231 -3.95 -20.89 17.65
CA ALA A 231 -3.77 -22.22 17.05
C ALA A 231 -4.41 -22.30 15.66
N ASP A 232 -5.63 -21.75 15.49
CA ASP A 232 -6.31 -21.72 14.18
C ASP A 232 -5.52 -20.90 13.16
N VAL A 233 -4.99 -19.72 13.55
CA VAL A 233 -4.12 -18.92 12.69
C VAL A 233 -2.89 -19.71 12.25
N ALA A 234 -2.20 -20.37 13.21
CA ALA A 234 -1.03 -21.18 12.90
C ALA A 234 -1.37 -22.34 11.94
N GLN A 235 -2.51 -22.98 12.12
CA GLN A 235 -2.97 -24.08 11.28
C GLN A 235 -3.36 -23.61 9.87
N VAL A 236 -4.08 -22.50 9.74
CA VAL A 236 -4.42 -21.93 8.41
C VAL A 236 -3.14 -21.55 7.67
N ARG A 237 -2.18 -20.92 8.35
CA ARG A 237 -0.87 -20.61 7.76
C ARG A 237 -0.11 -21.85 7.28
N HIS A 238 -0.17 -22.93 8.05
CA HIS A 238 0.43 -24.21 7.67
C HIS A 238 -0.26 -24.77 6.42
N LEU A 239 -1.59 -24.83 6.39
CA LEU A 239 -2.36 -25.31 5.24
C LEU A 239 -2.08 -24.51 3.96
N VAL A 240 -2.05 -23.17 4.04
CA VAL A 240 -1.77 -22.29 2.88
C VAL A 240 -0.34 -22.50 2.33
N ARG A 241 0.62 -22.96 3.16
CA ARG A 241 1.97 -23.31 2.69
C ARG A 241 2.01 -24.68 1.98
N GLU A 242 1.22 -25.61 2.43
CA GLU A 242 1.20 -26.99 1.90
C GLU A 242 0.24 -27.15 0.71
N HIS A 243 -0.84 -26.37 0.68
CA HIS A 243 -1.90 -26.46 -0.32
C HIS A 243 -2.07 -25.15 -1.05
N ARG A 244 -2.34 -25.24 -2.34
CA ARG A 244 -2.57 -24.07 -3.20
C ARG A 244 -4.00 -23.55 -3.09
N LEU A 245 -4.94 -24.35 -2.61
CA LEU A 245 -6.31 -23.95 -2.32
C LEU A 245 -6.68 -24.40 -0.91
N VAL A 246 -7.06 -23.43 -0.08
CA VAL A 246 -7.58 -23.66 1.26
C VAL A 246 -8.93 -22.98 1.39
N THR A 247 -9.95 -23.71 1.82
CA THR A 247 -11.28 -23.14 2.05
C THR A 247 -11.63 -23.21 3.53
N LEU A 248 -11.88 -22.05 4.13
CA LEU A 248 -12.40 -21.94 5.49
C LEU A 248 -13.91 -22.06 5.46
N VAL A 249 -14.44 -23.16 5.99
CA VAL A 249 -15.87 -23.45 5.98
C VAL A 249 -16.44 -23.31 7.40
N GLY A 250 -17.64 -22.78 7.51
CA GLY A 250 -18.33 -22.66 8.79
C GLY A 250 -19.56 -21.76 8.75
N PRO A 251 -20.30 -21.68 9.85
CA PRO A 251 -21.52 -20.88 9.91
C PRO A 251 -21.27 -19.40 9.76
N GLY A 252 -22.30 -18.64 9.39
CA GLY A 252 -22.25 -17.19 9.32
C GLY A 252 -21.89 -16.58 10.70
N GLY A 253 -21.00 -15.59 10.71
CA GLY A 253 -20.60 -14.91 11.95
C GLY A 253 -19.61 -15.67 12.84
N CYS A 254 -19.14 -16.86 12.45
CA CYS A 254 -18.10 -17.60 13.21
C CYS A 254 -16.69 -17.00 13.09
N GLY A 255 -16.51 -15.97 12.24
CA GLY A 255 -15.25 -15.25 12.11
C GLY A 255 -14.30 -15.81 11.03
N LYS A 256 -14.80 -16.49 10.00
CA LYS A 256 -14.02 -16.99 8.84
C LYS A 256 -13.18 -15.90 8.19
N THR A 257 -13.81 -14.81 7.78
CA THR A 257 -13.16 -13.65 7.17
C THR A 257 -12.03 -13.11 8.06
N ARG A 258 -12.30 -12.93 9.34
CA ARG A 258 -11.32 -12.41 10.28
C ARG A 258 -10.15 -13.36 10.48
N LEU A 259 -10.42 -14.67 10.59
CA LEU A 259 -9.37 -15.70 10.66
C LEU A 259 -8.52 -15.73 9.39
N ALA A 260 -9.16 -15.66 8.21
CA ALA A 260 -8.47 -15.61 6.92
C ALA A 260 -7.53 -14.40 6.84
N VAL A 261 -8.03 -13.21 7.20
CA VAL A 261 -7.26 -11.96 7.18
C VAL A 261 -6.09 -12.00 8.17
N GLU A 262 -6.31 -12.48 9.41
CA GLU A 262 -5.25 -12.57 10.42
C GLU A 262 -4.19 -13.62 10.03
N ALA A 263 -4.58 -14.76 9.46
CA ALA A 263 -3.66 -15.76 8.97
C ALA A 263 -2.87 -15.25 7.75
N ALA A 264 -3.54 -14.59 6.83
CA ALA A 264 -2.96 -14.02 5.62
C ALA A 264 -1.96 -12.89 5.92
N ARG A 265 -2.29 -12.00 6.86
CA ARG A 265 -1.39 -10.92 7.33
C ARG A 265 -0.06 -11.44 7.88
N ALA A 266 -0.08 -12.62 8.47
CA ALA A 266 1.11 -13.24 9.06
C ALA A 266 1.91 -14.11 8.07
N LEU A 267 1.52 -14.16 6.79
CA LEU A 267 2.24 -14.85 5.72
C LEU A 267 3.16 -13.87 4.99
N PRO A 268 4.36 -14.30 4.59
CA PRO A 268 5.22 -13.49 3.74
C PRO A 268 4.70 -13.48 2.30
N GLY A 269 4.97 -12.41 1.57
CA GLY A 269 4.61 -12.29 0.16
C GLY A 269 3.39 -11.40 -0.09
N GLU A 270 2.98 -11.34 -1.33
CA GLU A 270 1.87 -10.54 -1.83
C GLU A 270 0.53 -11.16 -1.41
N VAL A 271 -0.35 -10.36 -0.79
CA VAL A 271 -1.67 -10.84 -0.30
C VAL A 271 -2.77 -9.86 -0.71
N TRP A 272 -3.79 -10.37 -1.38
CA TRP A 272 -4.93 -9.56 -1.82
C TRP A 272 -6.25 -10.17 -1.37
N LEU A 273 -7.07 -9.33 -0.75
CA LEU A 273 -8.43 -9.65 -0.34
C LEU A 273 -9.42 -9.21 -1.41
N VAL A 274 -10.30 -10.13 -1.81
CA VAL A 274 -11.43 -9.87 -2.72
C VAL A 274 -12.71 -10.16 -1.96
N GLU A 275 -13.47 -9.11 -1.66
CA GLU A 275 -14.76 -9.21 -0.98
C GLU A 275 -15.86 -9.47 -2.01
N LEU A 276 -16.41 -10.68 -2.05
CA LEU A 276 -17.44 -11.10 -3.02
C LEU A 276 -18.87 -10.82 -2.53
N ALA A 277 -19.03 -10.45 -1.26
CA ALA A 277 -20.35 -10.32 -0.62
C ALA A 277 -21.29 -9.31 -1.31
N ALA A 278 -20.76 -8.32 -2.00
CA ALA A 278 -21.54 -7.29 -2.70
C ALA A 278 -22.03 -7.74 -4.10
N LEU A 279 -21.46 -8.82 -4.64
CA LEU A 279 -21.79 -9.29 -5.98
C LEU A 279 -23.10 -10.08 -5.97
N THR A 280 -23.95 -9.83 -6.95
CA THR A 280 -25.19 -10.59 -7.16
C THR A 280 -25.15 -11.43 -8.44
N ASP A 281 -24.31 -11.01 -9.40
CA ASP A 281 -24.10 -11.71 -10.66
C ASP A 281 -22.82 -12.56 -10.58
N PRO A 282 -22.91 -13.90 -10.78
CA PRO A 282 -21.74 -14.76 -10.82
C PRO A 282 -20.70 -14.34 -11.85
N ASP A 283 -21.10 -13.74 -12.96
CA ASP A 283 -20.21 -13.32 -14.03
C ASP A 283 -19.35 -12.08 -13.67
N GLU A 284 -19.67 -11.39 -12.57
CA GLU A 284 -18.85 -10.27 -12.05
C GLU A 284 -17.64 -10.73 -11.20
N VAL A 285 -17.54 -12.02 -10.81
CA VAL A 285 -16.44 -12.51 -9.97
C VAL A 285 -15.06 -12.22 -10.57
N PRO A 286 -14.81 -12.47 -11.88
CA PRO A 286 -13.53 -12.10 -12.49
C PRO A 286 -13.23 -10.59 -12.41
N ALA A 287 -14.24 -9.76 -12.66
CA ALA A 287 -14.09 -8.30 -12.60
C ALA A 287 -13.78 -7.80 -11.19
N ALA A 288 -14.36 -8.42 -10.16
CA ALA A 288 -14.05 -8.12 -8.77
C ALA A 288 -12.59 -8.42 -8.42
N ILE A 289 -12.07 -9.57 -8.89
CA ILE A 289 -10.65 -9.91 -8.72
C ILE A 289 -9.77 -8.89 -9.44
N LEU A 290 -10.08 -8.57 -10.70
CA LEU A 290 -9.35 -7.58 -11.48
C LEU A 290 -9.32 -6.21 -10.77
N THR A 291 -10.45 -5.77 -10.26
CA THR A 291 -10.59 -4.51 -9.54
C THR A 291 -9.79 -4.50 -8.24
N ALA A 292 -9.91 -5.55 -7.43
CA ALA A 292 -9.20 -5.65 -6.16
C ALA A 292 -7.68 -5.63 -6.34
N LEU A 293 -7.17 -6.30 -7.37
CA LEU A 293 -5.75 -6.36 -7.69
C LEU A 293 -5.27 -5.15 -8.52
N GLY A 294 -6.17 -4.34 -9.07
CA GLY A 294 -5.83 -3.24 -9.97
C GLY A 294 -5.24 -3.70 -11.30
N ILE A 295 -5.62 -4.89 -11.78
CA ILE A 295 -5.15 -5.48 -13.04
C ILE A 295 -6.29 -5.51 -14.07
N ARG A 296 -5.94 -5.55 -15.36
CA ARG A 296 -6.94 -5.60 -16.45
C ARG A 296 -7.27 -7.01 -16.94
N ASP A 297 -6.36 -7.95 -16.73
CA ASP A 297 -6.53 -9.31 -17.19
C ASP A 297 -6.00 -10.30 -16.15
N LEU A 298 -6.75 -11.37 -15.92
CA LEU A 298 -6.37 -12.45 -15.01
C LEU A 298 -5.09 -13.18 -15.43
N ALA A 299 -4.71 -13.11 -16.71
CA ALA A 299 -3.45 -13.65 -17.18
C ALA A 299 -2.21 -13.00 -16.54
N ALA A 300 -2.32 -11.79 -16.00
CA ALA A 300 -1.28 -11.16 -15.19
C ALA A 300 -0.93 -11.94 -13.91
N LEU A 301 -1.80 -12.84 -13.47
CA LEU A 301 -1.57 -13.70 -12.30
C LEU A 301 -0.61 -14.86 -12.59
N ARG A 302 -0.35 -15.20 -13.87
CA ARG A 302 0.50 -16.35 -14.24
C ARG A 302 1.94 -16.24 -13.72
N THR A 303 2.44 -15.02 -13.54
CA THR A 303 3.83 -14.75 -13.11
C THR A 303 3.93 -14.29 -11.65
N ARG A 304 2.81 -14.17 -10.92
CA ARG A 304 2.79 -13.67 -9.54
C ARG A 304 2.83 -14.81 -8.53
N ASP A 305 3.71 -14.71 -7.53
CA ASP A 305 3.67 -15.52 -6.31
C ASP A 305 2.89 -14.76 -5.25
N MET A 306 1.62 -15.10 -5.10
CA MET A 306 0.72 -14.36 -4.23
C MET A 306 -0.34 -15.24 -3.59
N LEU A 307 -0.91 -14.72 -2.50
CA LEU A 307 -2.11 -15.27 -1.88
C LEU A 307 -3.33 -14.42 -2.24
N LEU A 308 -4.29 -15.02 -2.90
CA LEU A 308 -5.60 -14.44 -3.18
C LEU A 308 -6.59 -14.91 -2.11
N VAL A 309 -7.10 -13.98 -1.31
CA VAL A 309 -8.15 -14.27 -0.32
C VAL A 309 -9.50 -13.94 -0.95
N LEU A 310 -10.33 -14.95 -1.19
CA LEU A 310 -11.70 -14.81 -1.70
C LEU A 310 -12.67 -14.90 -0.54
N ASP A 311 -13.28 -13.79 -0.18
CA ASP A 311 -14.16 -13.72 0.98
C ASP A 311 -15.63 -13.80 0.60
N ASN A 312 -16.40 -14.56 1.38
CA ASN A 312 -17.86 -14.73 1.24
C ASN A 312 -18.29 -15.38 -0.08
N CYS A 313 -17.74 -16.55 -0.38
CA CYS A 313 -18.00 -17.28 -1.63
C CYS A 313 -19.37 -17.99 -1.68
N GLU A 314 -20.07 -18.13 -0.56
CA GLU A 314 -21.23 -19.00 -0.39
C GLU A 314 -22.39 -18.81 -1.37
N HIS A 315 -22.60 -17.59 -1.86
CA HIS A 315 -23.69 -17.30 -2.82
C HIS A 315 -23.25 -17.37 -4.29
N LEU A 316 -21.95 -17.60 -4.53
CA LEU A 316 -21.33 -17.66 -5.86
C LEU A 316 -20.45 -18.93 -6.02
N VAL A 317 -20.71 -19.98 -5.22
CA VAL A 317 -19.82 -21.13 -5.04
C VAL A 317 -19.43 -21.76 -6.38
N ASP A 318 -20.40 -22.05 -7.25
CA ASP A 318 -20.14 -22.68 -8.55
C ASP A 318 -19.21 -21.85 -9.44
N ARG A 319 -19.44 -20.55 -9.49
CA ARG A 319 -18.62 -19.64 -10.30
C ARG A 319 -17.22 -19.48 -9.75
N VAL A 320 -17.13 -19.31 -8.43
CA VAL A 320 -15.83 -19.22 -7.73
C VAL A 320 -15.04 -20.52 -7.89
N ALA A 321 -15.68 -21.66 -7.77
CA ALA A 321 -15.06 -22.97 -7.97
C ALA A 321 -14.46 -23.12 -9.37
N HIS A 322 -15.25 -22.83 -10.42
CA HIS A 322 -14.77 -22.87 -11.80
C HIS A 322 -13.61 -21.92 -12.06
N LEU A 323 -13.70 -20.69 -11.51
CA LEU A 323 -12.65 -19.70 -11.68
C LEU A 323 -11.39 -20.07 -10.91
N ALA A 324 -11.52 -20.55 -9.67
CA ALA A 324 -10.40 -20.99 -8.85
C ALA A 324 -9.67 -22.18 -9.52
N ASP A 325 -10.41 -23.17 -10.03
CA ASP A 325 -9.83 -24.32 -10.76
C ASP A 325 -9.03 -23.84 -11.99
N LYS A 326 -9.62 -22.93 -12.79
CA LYS A 326 -8.95 -22.33 -13.95
C LYS A 326 -7.69 -21.57 -13.56
N LEU A 327 -7.78 -20.68 -12.56
CA LEU A 327 -6.65 -19.87 -12.11
C LEU A 327 -5.53 -20.74 -11.55
N LEU A 328 -5.84 -21.73 -10.75
CA LEU A 328 -4.85 -22.66 -10.21
C LEU A 328 -4.22 -23.53 -11.30
N GLY A 329 -4.95 -23.86 -12.36
CA GLY A 329 -4.41 -24.54 -13.52
C GLY A 329 -3.44 -23.68 -14.34
N GLU A 330 -3.72 -22.39 -14.49
CA GLU A 330 -2.94 -21.47 -15.32
C GLU A 330 -1.81 -20.73 -14.56
N CYS A 331 -1.91 -20.59 -13.23
CA CYS A 331 -1.01 -19.79 -12.39
C CYS A 331 -0.29 -20.66 -11.35
N PRO A 332 0.91 -21.20 -11.65
CA PRO A 332 1.59 -22.18 -10.79
C PRO A 332 1.93 -21.69 -9.39
N ALA A 333 2.25 -20.41 -9.23
CA ALA A 333 2.65 -19.81 -7.96
C ALA A 333 1.48 -19.20 -7.17
N LEU A 334 0.28 -19.12 -7.76
CA LEU A 334 -0.91 -18.59 -7.11
C LEU A 334 -1.39 -19.56 -6.02
N ARG A 335 -1.75 -18.99 -4.85
CA ARG A 335 -2.47 -19.65 -3.77
C ARG A 335 -3.79 -18.95 -3.53
N ILE A 336 -4.82 -19.71 -3.19
CA ILE A 336 -6.15 -19.20 -2.90
C ILE A 336 -6.55 -19.60 -1.49
N LEU A 337 -7.00 -18.63 -0.70
CA LEU A 337 -7.64 -18.83 0.60
C LEU A 337 -9.10 -18.35 0.48
N ALA A 338 -10.03 -19.27 0.43
CA ALA A 338 -11.45 -18.97 0.31
C ALA A 338 -12.15 -19.00 1.67
N THR A 339 -13.18 -18.17 1.85
CA THR A 339 -14.13 -18.31 2.95
C THR A 339 -15.53 -18.58 2.38
N SER A 340 -16.19 -19.57 2.91
CA SER A 340 -17.51 -20.00 2.42
C SER A 340 -18.30 -20.68 3.54
N ARG A 341 -19.59 -20.95 3.32
CA ARG A 341 -20.39 -21.82 4.20
C ARG A 341 -20.23 -23.28 3.84
N GLU A 342 -19.85 -23.57 2.59
CA GLU A 342 -19.64 -24.89 2.04
C GLU A 342 -18.31 -24.94 1.27
N PRO A 343 -17.71 -26.13 1.06
CA PRO A 343 -16.52 -26.27 0.24
C PRO A 343 -16.77 -25.85 -1.22
N LEU A 344 -15.70 -25.43 -1.92
CA LEU A 344 -15.74 -25.21 -3.36
C LEU A 344 -15.79 -26.52 -4.16
N ALA A 345 -15.47 -27.64 -3.52
CA ALA A 345 -15.53 -28.99 -4.05
C ALA A 345 -14.72 -29.23 -5.34
N ILE A 346 -13.54 -28.61 -5.45
CA ILE A 346 -12.61 -28.78 -6.56
C ILE A 346 -11.36 -29.58 -6.17
N THR A 347 -10.68 -30.14 -7.15
CA THR A 347 -9.51 -31.00 -6.94
C THR A 347 -8.38 -30.23 -6.27
N GLY A 348 -7.80 -30.80 -5.22
CA GLY A 348 -6.68 -30.18 -4.48
C GLY A 348 -7.09 -29.20 -3.40
N GLU A 349 -8.39 -29.03 -3.15
CA GLU A 349 -8.92 -28.23 -2.06
C GLU A 349 -8.61 -28.84 -0.69
N ALA A 350 -7.99 -28.04 0.21
CA ALA A 350 -7.87 -28.36 1.62
C ALA A 350 -8.96 -27.60 2.40
N VAL A 351 -9.89 -28.33 2.98
CA VAL A 351 -11.02 -27.75 3.74
C VAL A 351 -10.66 -27.65 5.21
N ARG A 352 -10.84 -26.47 5.79
CA ARG A 352 -10.74 -26.25 7.24
C ARG A 352 -12.06 -25.76 7.80
N VAL A 353 -12.64 -26.55 8.68
CA VAL A 353 -13.86 -26.13 9.40
C VAL A 353 -13.47 -25.14 10.49
N VAL A 354 -14.13 -23.97 10.47
CA VAL A 354 -14.00 -22.91 11.47
C VAL A 354 -15.15 -23.03 12.46
N GLU A 355 -14.85 -23.61 13.60
CA GLU A 355 -15.82 -23.78 14.68
C GLU A 355 -16.09 -22.45 15.42
N PRO A 356 -17.22 -22.29 16.15
CA PRO A 356 -17.43 -21.21 17.08
C PRO A 356 -16.29 -21.14 18.14
N LEU A 357 -16.25 -20.05 18.90
CA LEU A 357 -15.29 -19.91 20.00
C LEU A 357 -15.59 -20.92 21.11
N GLU A 358 -14.52 -21.46 21.69
CA GLU A 358 -14.63 -22.43 22.77
C GLU A 358 -15.40 -21.86 23.98
N LEU A 359 -16.33 -22.67 24.48
CA LEU A 359 -17.18 -22.37 25.62
C LEU A 359 -16.72 -23.14 26.87
N PRO A 360 -16.81 -22.55 28.07
CA PRO A 360 -16.50 -23.26 29.29
C PRO A 360 -17.49 -24.42 29.51
N PRO A 361 -17.04 -25.60 30.00
CA PRO A 361 -17.90 -26.70 30.41
C PRO A 361 -18.98 -26.29 31.44
N GLU A 362 -20.03 -27.10 31.53
CA GLU A 362 -21.04 -26.88 32.59
C GLU A 362 -20.38 -26.95 33.96
N ASN A 363 -20.79 -26.08 34.87
CA ASN A 363 -20.26 -25.95 36.22
C ASN A 363 -18.80 -25.44 36.36
N THR A 364 -18.25 -24.83 35.29
CA THR A 364 -16.95 -24.14 35.36
C THR A 364 -17.09 -22.93 36.30
N ARG A 365 -16.18 -22.75 37.24
CA ARG A 365 -16.10 -21.58 38.10
C ARG A 365 -15.90 -20.31 37.24
N LEU A 366 -16.50 -19.21 37.62
CA LEU A 366 -16.39 -17.96 36.84
C LEU A 366 -14.94 -17.55 36.59
N ALA A 367 -14.07 -17.71 37.60
CA ALA A 367 -12.65 -17.35 37.46
C ALA A 367 -11.94 -18.15 36.33
N ASP A 368 -12.28 -19.43 36.21
CA ASP A 368 -11.73 -20.31 35.16
C ASP A 368 -12.41 -20.03 33.81
N ALA A 369 -13.71 -19.71 33.84
CA ALA A 369 -14.49 -19.41 32.65
C ALA A 369 -13.98 -18.14 31.90
N LEU A 370 -13.38 -17.18 32.59
CA LEU A 370 -12.77 -15.97 32.04
C LEU A 370 -11.59 -16.27 31.09
N SER A 371 -10.97 -17.43 31.18
CA SER A 371 -9.88 -17.84 30.25
C SER A 371 -10.40 -18.31 28.89
N TYR A 372 -11.67 -18.69 28.78
CA TYR A 372 -12.23 -19.19 27.54
C TYR A 372 -12.47 -18.10 26.51
N PRO A 373 -12.14 -18.35 25.21
CA PRO A 373 -12.20 -17.36 24.16
C PRO A 373 -13.55 -16.64 24.02
N ALA A 374 -14.66 -17.35 24.12
CA ALA A 374 -16.00 -16.75 24.02
C ALA A 374 -16.29 -15.75 25.14
N VAL A 375 -15.94 -16.11 26.38
CA VAL A 375 -16.14 -15.25 27.57
C VAL A 375 -15.19 -14.06 27.54
N ARG A 376 -13.94 -14.27 27.12
CA ARG A 376 -12.96 -13.21 26.93
C ARG A 376 -13.45 -12.21 25.89
N LEU A 377 -13.92 -12.68 24.73
CA LEU A 377 -14.42 -11.80 23.68
C LEU A 377 -15.57 -10.92 24.19
N LEU A 378 -16.56 -11.49 24.87
CA LEU A 378 -17.66 -10.73 25.43
C LEU A 378 -17.17 -9.68 26.42
N THR A 379 -16.28 -10.08 27.34
CA THR A 379 -15.74 -9.19 28.37
C THR A 379 -14.89 -8.06 27.77
N GLU A 380 -14.04 -8.34 26.78
CA GLU A 380 -13.21 -7.34 26.09
C GLU A 380 -14.05 -6.37 25.23
N ARG A 381 -15.20 -6.80 24.71
CA ARG A 381 -16.11 -5.96 23.90
C ARG A 381 -17.14 -5.23 24.72
N ALA A 382 -17.36 -5.60 25.98
CA ALA A 382 -18.21 -4.85 26.90
C ALA A 382 -17.60 -3.47 27.19
N TYR A 383 -18.29 -2.66 27.97
CA TYR A 383 -17.83 -1.33 28.33
C TYR A 383 -16.65 -1.37 29.33
N PRO A 384 -15.78 -0.34 29.37
CA PRO A 384 -14.69 -0.26 30.32
C PRO A 384 -15.18 -0.35 31.76
N GLY A 385 -14.58 -1.25 32.55
CA GLY A 385 -15.01 -1.51 33.93
C GLY A 385 -16.12 -2.55 34.06
N PHE A 386 -16.51 -3.21 32.99
CA PHE A 386 -17.48 -4.32 33.07
C PHE A 386 -16.92 -5.47 33.91
N VAL A 387 -17.70 -5.92 34.85
CA VAL A 387 -17.38 -7.08 35.72
C VAL A 387 -18.21 -8.26 35.26
N ALA A 388 -17.51 -9.31 34.80
CA ALA A 388 -18.19 -10.53 34.34
C ALA A 388 -18.86 -11.25 35.51
N THR A 389 -20.07 -11.72 35.27
CA THR A 389 -20.87 -12.55 36.18
C THR A 389 -21.12 -13.91 35.55
N GLU A 390 -21.72 -14.86 36.29
CA GLU A 390 -22.15 -16.15 35.72
C GLU A 390 -23.17 -15.99 34.55
N ALA A 391 -23.89 -14.85 34.51
CA ALA A 391 -24.76 -14.55 33.41
C ALA A 391 -24.02 -14.43 32.06
N VAL A 392 -22.75 -13.95 32.09
CA VAL A 392 -21.92 -13.85 30.89
C VAL A 392 -21.67 -15.23 30.26
N VAL A 393 -21.39 -16.23 31.08
CA VAL A 393 -21.23 -17.62 30.63
C VAL A 393 -22.51 -18.15 30.01
N ARG A 394 -23.66 -17.88 30.62
CA ARG A 394 -24.97 -18.25 30.08
C ARG A 394 -25.26 -17.55 28.74
N ILE A 395 -24.93 -16.27 28.62
CA ILE A 395 -25.05 -15.52 27.37
C ILE A 395 -24.18 -16.15 26.27
N CYS A 396 -22.90 -16.41 26.54
CA CYS A 396 -22.00 -17.00 25.57
C CYS A 396 -22.48 -18.38 25.10
N ARG A 397 -23.03 -19.20 26.03
CA ARG A 397 -23.63 -20.50 25.68
C ARG A 397 -24.88 -20.35 24.84
N ALA A 398 -25.81 -19.45 25.24
CA ALA A 398 -27.04 -19.19 24.49
C ALA A 398 -26.76 -18.67 23.07
N LEU A 399 -25.55 -18.12 22.85
CA LEU A 399 -25.07 -17.64 21.55
C LEU A 399 -24.13 -18.64 20.85
N ASP A 400 -24.04 -19.89 21.32
CA ASP A 400 -23.24 -20.98 20.76
C ASP A 400 -21.75 -20.61 20.52
N GLY A 401 -21.21 -19.65 21.25
CA GLY A 401 -19.83 -19.19 21.07
C GLY A 401 -19.59 -18.45 19.73
N ILE A 402 -20.62 -18.03 19.01
CA ILE A 402 -20.51 -17.35 17.73
C ILE A 402 -19.99 -15.92 17.95
N PRO A 403 -18.79 -15.55 17.43
CA PRO A 403 -18.15 -14.25 17.69
C PRO A 403 -19.05 -13.04 17.42
N LEU A 404 -19.69 -13.01 16.24
CA LEU A 404 -20.59 -11.90 15.87
C LEU A 404 -21.74 -11.74 16.85
N ALA A 405 -22.35 -12.85 17.25
CA ALA A 405 -23.46 -12.85 18.21
C ALA A 405 -22.99 -12.34 19.58
N ILE A 406 -21.79 -12.75 19.99
CA ILE A 406 -21.17 -12.31 21.26
C ILE A 406 -20.86 -10.81 21.21
N GLU A 407 -20.32 -10.28 20.11
CA GLU A 407 -20.03 -8.84 19.95
C GLU A 407 -21.32 -8.01 19.98
N LEU A 408 -22.39 -8.47 19.33
CA LEU A 408 -23.70 -7.84 19.39
C LEU A 408 -24.28 -7.85 20.83
N ALA A 409 -24.11 -8.96 21.54
CA ALA A 409 -24.52 -9.04 22.94
C ALA A 409 -23.69 -8.13 23.84
N ALA A 410 -22.38 -8.09 23.65
CA ALA A 410 -21.47 -7.22 24.41
C ALA A 410 -21.85 -5.72 24.27
N ALA A 411 -22.23 -5.30 23.06
CA ALA A 411 -22.74 -3.94 22.85
C ALA A 411 -24.01 -3.65 23.66
N ARG A 412 -24.87 -4.63 23.84
CA ARG A 412 -26.13 -4.51 24.62
C ARG A 412 -25.91 -4.46 26.12
N LEU A 413 -24.81 -5.01 26.64
CA LEU A 413 -24.47 -4.91 28.06
C LEU A 413 -24.27 -3.47 28.54
N ARG A 414 -24.09 -2.50 27.64
CA ARG A 414 -24.07 -1.07 27.97
C ARG A 414 -25.42 -0.53 28.43
N THR A 415 -26.52 -1.14 28.01
CA THR A 415 -27.88 -0.67 28.26
C THR A 415 -28.74 -1.68 29.01
N MET A 416 -28.28 -2.92 29.18
CA MET A 416 -29.04 -4.00 29.81
C MET A 416 -28.11 -4.85 30.70
N PRO A 417 -28.50 -5.11 31.97
CA PRO A 417 -27.74 -6.01 32.85
C PRO A 417 -27.62 -7.42 32.27
N ALA A 418 -26.48 -8.09 32.51
CA ALA A 418 -26.18 -9.42 31.97
C ALA A 418 -27.23 -10.47 32.37
N GLU A 419 -27.74 -10.42 33.59
CA GLU A 419 -28.77 -11.32 34.12
C GLU A 419 -30.07 -11.18 33.33
N GLN A 420 -30.49 -9.95 33.06
CA GLN A 420 -31.71 -9.69 32.30
C GLN A 420 -31.57 -10.12 30.84
N MET A 421 -30.38 -9.92 30.27
CA MET A 421 -30.08 -10.39 28.90
C MET A 421 -30.06 -11.91 28.82
N ALA A 422 -29.40 -12.60 29.74
CA ALA A 422 -29.35 -14.05 29.81
C ALA A 422 -30.77 -14.67 29.89
N ALA A 423 -31.64 -14.08 30.71
CA ALA A 423 -33.04 -14.53 30.85
C ALA A 423 -33.79 -14.37 29.51
N ARG A 424 -33.67 -13.24 28.85
CA ARG A 424 -34.39 -12.98 27.57
C ARG A 424 -33.89 -13.82 26.42
N LEU A 425 -32.61 -14.07 26.34
CA LEU A 425 -32.03 -14.94 25.31
C LEU A 425 -32.52 -16.39 25.50
N HIS A 426 -32.57 -16.87 26.73
CA HIS A 426 -33.05 -18.21 27.02
C HIS A 426 -34.51 -18.43 26.61
N ASP A 427 -35.38 -17.52 26.96
CA ASP A 427 -36.82 -17.56 26.64
C ASP A 427 -37.08 -17.51 25.12
N ARG A 428 -36.32 -16.69 24.39
CA ARG A 428 -36.46 -16.53 22.94
C ARG A 428 -35.96 -17.72 22.13
N PHE A 429 -34.85 -18.30 22.54
CA PHE A 429 -34.31 -19.50 21.90
C PHE A 429 -35.21 -20.71 22.12
N ALA A 430 -35.84 -20.82 23.27
CA ALA A 430 -36.80 -21.88 23.57
C ALA A 430 -38.03 -21.83 22.64
N VAL A 431 -38.53 -20.65 22.32
CA VAL A 431 -39.68 -20.45 21.41
C VAL A 431 -39.32 -20.73 19.94
N LEU A 432 -38.11 -20.46 19.49
CA LEU A 432 -37.66 -20.59 18.09
C LEU A 432 -37.24 -22.01 17.72
N THR A 433 -36.88 -22.86 18.68
CA THR A 433 -36.54 -24.30 18.42
C THR A 433 -37.76 -25.15 18.08
N GLN A 434 -38.98 -24.68 18.19
CA GLN A 434 -40.21 -25.42 17.88
C GLN A 434 -40.69 -25.29 16.43
N GLY A 435 -40.02 -24.54 15.54
CA GLY A 435 -40.55 -24.16 14.22
C GLY A 435 -39.98 -24.84 12.99
N SER A 436 -38.84 -25.51 12.99
CA SER A 436 -38.30 -26.15 11.76
C SER A 436 -37.36 -27.30 12.03
N ARG A 437 -37.75 -28.53 11.57
CA ARG A 437 -36.96 -29.77 11.67
C ARG A 437 -35.90 -29.93 10.56
N THR A 438 -35.76 -28.98 9.64
CA THR A 438 -34.91 -29.11 8.42
C THR A 438 -33.78 -28.08 8.29
N ALA A 439 -33.66 -27.11 9.17
CA ALA A 439 -32.53 -26.18 9.18
C ALA A 439 -31.53 -26.54 10.28
N LEU A 440 -30.26 -26.56 9.96
CA LEU A 440 -29.20 -26.79 10.96
C LEU A 440 -29.37 -25.81 12.12
N PRO A 441 -29.35 -26.26 13.38
CA PRO A 441 -29.61 -25.39 14.57
C PRO A 441 -28.75 -24.13 14.62
N ARG A 442 -27.54 -24.21 14.05
CA ARG A 442 -26.55 -23.12 14.03
C ARG A 442 -26.86 -21.97 13.08
N HIS A 443 -27.64 -22.19 12.03
CA HIS A 443 -28.09 -21.12 11.12
C HIS A 443 -29.29 -20.36 11.68
N GLN A 444 -30.01 -20.96 12.63
CA GLN A 444 -31.14 -20.31 13.30
C GLN A 444 -30.68 -19.31 14.38
N THR A 445 -29.53 -19.59 15.04
CA THR A 445 -29.00 -18.75 16.12
C THR A 445 -28.51 -17.39 15.64
N LEU A 446 -27.79 -17.31 14.51
CA LEU A 446 -27.31 -16.03 14.00
C LEU A 446 -28.47 -15.14 13.52
N ARG A 447 -29.41 -15.71 12.77
CA ARG A 447 -30.63 -15.00 12.37
C ARG A 447 -31.44 -14.53 13.59
N SER A 448 -31.58 -15.38 14.59
CA SER A 448 -32.28 -15.02 15.83
C SER A 448 -31.62 -13.89 16.59
N VAL A 449 -30.29 -13.82 16.60
CA VAL A 449 -29.58 -12.71 17.24
C VAL A 449 -29.73 -11.41 16.43
N ILE A 450 -29.74 -11.49 15.10
CA ILE A 450 -30.00 -10.32 14.25
C ILE A 450 -31.46 -9.90 14.39
N ASP A 451 -32.44 -10.84 14.32
CA ASP A 451 -33.84 -10.55 14.56
C ASP A 451 -34.07 -9.90 15.93
N TRP A 452 -33.43 -10.44 16.97
CA TRP A 452 -33.51 -9.83 18.30
C TRP A 452 -32.90 -8.42 18.36
N SER A 453 -31.75 -8.21 17.71
CA SER A 453 -31.14 -6.88 17.62
C SER A 453 -32.01 -5.93 16.82
N TRP A 454 -32.62 -6.42 15.72
CA TRP A 454 -33.58 -5.70 14.89
C TRP A 454 -34.82 -5.27 15.63
N ASP A 455 -35.45 -6.16 16.42
CA ASP A 455 -36.68 -5.88 17.18
C ASP A 455 -36.47 -4.85 18.30
N LEU A 456 -35.21 -4.69 18.74
CA LEU A 456 -34.85 -3.66 19.72
C LEU A 456 -34.56 -2.29 19.09
N LEU A 457 -34.58 -2.19 17.77
CA LEU A 457 -34.42 -0.93 17.06
C LEU A 457 -35.78 -0.20 16.99
N SER A 458 -35.71 1.11 17.14
CA SER A 458 -36.82 1.99 16.77
C SER A 458 -37.08 1.93 15.26
N GLU A 459 -38.26 2.30 14.80
CA GLU A 459 -38.57 2.35 13.37
C GLU A 459 -37.62 3.30 12.60
N ARG A 460 -37.17 4.37 13.23
CA ARG A 460 -36.17 5.28 12.66
C ARG A 460 -34.81 4.61 12.47
N GLU A 461 -34.34 3.87 13.48
CA GLU A 461 -33.09 3.12 13.39
C GLU A 461 -33.16 2.03 12.32
N LYS A 462 -34.27 1.34 12.20
CA LYS A 462 -34.52 0.34 11.14
C LYS A 462 -34.46 0.97 9.75
N ALA A 463 -35.14 2.12 9.57
CA ALA A 463 -35.15 2.82 8.30
C ALA A 463 -33.76 3.29 7.87
N VAL A 464 -32.98 3.89 8.79
CA VAL A 464 -31.59 4.33 8.52
C VAL A 464 -30.68 3.14 8.22
N LEU A 465 -30.81 2.04 8.99
CA LEU A 465 -30.01 0.85 8.79
C LEU A 465 -30.31 0.20 7.42
N CYS A 466 -31.58 0.13 7.02
CA CYS A 466 -31.97 -0.35 5.69
C CYS A 466 -31.50 0.61 4.58
N GLY A 467 -31.62 1.92 4.77
CA GLY A 467 -31.11 2.90 3.82
C GLY A 467 -29.58 2.81 3.63
N LEU A 468 -28.83 2.52 4.70
CA LEU A 468 -27.38 2.33 4.61
C LEU A 468 -27.00 1.04 3.85
N ALA A 469 -27.88 0.07 3.76
CA ALA A 469 -27.62 -1.21 3.10
C ALA A 469 -27.44 -1.10 1.57
N VAL A 470 -27.92 -0.02 0.93
CA VAL A 470 -27.74 0.18 -0.53
C VAL A 470 -26.34 0.63 -0.92
N PHE A 471 -25.52 1.13 0.02
CA PHE A 471 -24.16 1.60 -0.26
C PHE A 471 -23.19 0.44 -0.41
N ALA A 472 -22.38 0.43 -1.48
CA ALA A 472 -21.39 -0.63 -1.73
C ALA A 472 -20.11 -0.45 -0.89
N GLY A 473 -19.49 0.71 -0.92
CA GLY A 473 -18.25 1.03 -0.18
C GLY A 473 -18.48 1.65 1.21
N GLY A 474 -19.72 1.57 1.75
CA GLY A 474 -20.16 2.34 2.90
C GLY A 474 -20.51 3.78 2.52
N ALA A 475 -20.99 4.58 3.47
CA ALA A 475 -21.44 5.94 3.27
C ALA A 475 -20.58 6.95 4.02
N THR A 476 -20.34 8.13 3.43
CA THR A 476 -19.95 9.32 4.20
C THR A 476 -21.17 9.79 5.03
N LEU A 477 -20.94 10.65 6.02
CA LEU A 477 -22.08 11.22 6.78
C LEU A 477 -23.03 11.96 5.84
N GLU A 478 -22.53 12.80 4.97
CA GLU A 478 -23.28 13.58 3.99
C GLU A 478 -24.17 12.68 3.10
N ALA A 479 -23.59 11.59 2.58
CA ALA A 479 -24.32 10.61 1.78
C ALA A 479 -25.42 9.91 2.58
N ALA A 480 -25.11 9.51 3.82
CA ALA A 480 -26.06 8.85 4.70
C ALA A 480 -27.21 9.79 5.11
N GLU A 481 -26.92 11.06 5.42
CA GLU A 481 -27.96 12.08 5.73
C GLU A 481 -28.87 12.34 4.54
N THR A 482 -28.32 12.40 3.33
CA THR A 482 -29.11 12.63 2.12
C THR A 482 -30.01 11.42 1.79
N VAL A 483 -29.48 10.20 1.89
CA VAL A 483 -30.21 8.98 1.50
C VAL A 483 -31.12 8.46 2.62
N CYS A 484 -30.69 8.56 3.88
CA CYS A 484 -31.41 8.02 5.03
C CYS A 484 -32.16 9.09 5.83
N GLY A 485 -31.97 10.40 5.54
CA GLY A 485 -32.59 11.56 6.16
C GLY A 485 -31.68 12.38 7.08
N ALA A 486 -31.97 13.67 7.20
CA ALA A 486 -31.11 14.70 7.82
C ALA A 486 -30.65 14.41 9.27
N ASP A 487 -31.42 13.64 10.03
CA ASP A 487 -31.06 13.27 11.41
C ASP A 487 -30.23 11.99 11.52
N ALA A 488 -29.60 11.54 10.42
CA ALA A 488 -28.91 10.25 10.38
C ALA A 488 -27.72 10.18 11.35
N LEU A 489 -27.01 11.27 11.64
CA LEU A 489 -25.83 11.26 12.53
C LEU A 489 -26.13 10.65 13.90
N GLY A 490 -27.19 11.12 14.58
CA GLY A 490 -27.56 10.60 15.90
C GLY A 490 -27.94 9.12 15.85
N VAL A 491 -28.65 8.72 14.80
CA VAL A 491 -29.05 7.33 14.57
C VAL A 491 -27.86 6.44 14.21
N LEU A 492 -26.96 6.89 13.35
CA LEU A 492 -25.73 6.17 12.98
C LEU A 492 -24.82 5.97 14.18
N THR A 493 -24.70 6.97 15.05
CA THR A 493 -23.98 6.85 16.32
C THR A 493 -24.61 5.78 17.20
N ALA A 494 -25.93 5.80 17.37
CA ALA A 494 -26.65 4.80 18.15
C ALA A 494 -26.52 3.38 17.53
N LEU A 495 -26.53 3.27 16.21
CA LEU A 495 -26.30 2.00 15.50
C LEU A 495 -24.86 1.50 15.61
N ALA A 496 -23.88 2.41 15.65
CA ALA A 496 -22.48 2.07 15.89
C ALA A 496 -22.27 1.58 17.34
N ASP A 497 -22.86 2.24 18.32
CA ASP A 497 -22.87 1.80 19.72
C ASP A 497 -23.52 0.41 19.89
N LYS A 498 -24.50 0.10 19.04
CA LYS A 498 -25.14 -1.22 18.98
C LYS A 498 -24.34 -2.25 18.15
N SER A 499 -23.15 -1.90 17.61
CA SER A 499 -22.31 -2.74 16.76
C SER A 499 -23.00 -3.25 15.47
N LEU A 500 -24.00 -2.52 14.99
CA LEU A 500 -24.68 -2.81 13.73
C LEU A 500 -24.07 -2.04 12.57
N VAL A 501 -23.38 -0.93 12.87
CA VAL A 501 -22.65 -0.09 11.94
C VAL A 501 -21.23 0.10 12.45
N ILE A 502 -20.25 0.09 11.56
CA ILE A 502 -18.85 0.37 11.86
C ILE A 502 -18.59 1.82 11.45
N ALA A 503 -18.22 2.66 12.43
CA ALA A 503 -17.81 4.03 12.21
C ALA A 503 -16.29 4.13 12.15
N GLY A 504 -15.74 4.74 11.09
CA GLY A 504 -14.29 4.85 10.88
C GLY A 504 -13.96 5.72 9.66
N GLY A 505 -14.39 6.98 9.68
CA GLY A 505 -14.32 7.87 8.52
C GLY A 505 -15.44 7.64 7.49
N ARG A 506 -15.96 6.43 7.41
CA ARG A 506 -17.17 6.05 6.64
C ARG A 506 -18.03 5.10 7.49
N TYR A 507 -19.34 5.16 7.30
CA TYR A 507 -20.30 4.27 7.94
C TYR A 507 -20.46 3.00 7.10
N ARG A 508 -20.13 1.86 7.69
CA ARG A 508 -20.21 0.54 7.05
C ARG A 508 -20.98 -0.41 7.91
N MET A 509 -21.53 -1.46 7.32
CA MET A 509 -22.14 -2.55 8.06
C MET A 509 -21.51 -3.88 7.66
N LEU A 510 -21.66 -4.88 8.52
CA LEU A 510 -21.28 -6.24 8.18
C LEU A 510 -22.18 -6.78 7.06
N ASP A 511 -21.63 -7.59 6.18
CA ASP A 511 -22.34 -8.10 5.01
C ASP A 511 -23.59 -8.91 5.38
N THR A 512 -23.51 -9.70 6.47
CA THR A 512 -24.67 -10.43 7.00
C THR A 512 -25.79 -9.50 7.46
N ILE A 513 -25.47 -8.37 8.06
CA ILE A 513 -26.43 -7.35 8.46
C ILE A 513 -26.97 -6.65 7.23
N LYS A 514 -26.09 -6.33 6.27
CA LYS A 514 -26.47 -5.71 4.99
C LYS A 514 -27.47 -6.57 4.22
N ALA A 515 -27.18 -7.86 4.06
CA ALA A 515 -28.06 -8.81 3.39
C ALA A 515 -29.43 -8.89 4.10
N TYR A 516 -29.44 -8.95 5.44
CA TYR A 516 -30.66 -8.96 6.23
C TYR A 516 -31.48 -7.65 6.04
N CYS A 517 -30.82 -6.51 6.06
CA CYS A 517 -31.48 -5.20 5.85
C CYS A 517 -32.06 -5.08 4.43
N LEU A 518 -31.36 -5.60 3.41
CA LEU A 518 -31.88 -5.65 2.05
C LEU A 518 -33.09 -6.58 1.92
N GLU A 519 -33.19 -7.68 2.70
CA GLU A 519 -34.40 -8.50 2.77
C GLU A 519 -35.59 -7.72 3.40
N LYS A 520 -35.30 -6.91 4.43
CA LYS A 520 -36.31 -6.12 5.14
C LYS A 520 -36.71 -4.83 4.45
N LEU A 521 -35.93 -4.38 3.48
CA LEU A 521 -36.17 -3.15 2.74
C LEU A 521 -37.41 -3.30 1.85
N THR A 522 -38.51 -2.60 2.23
CA THR A 522 -39.80 -2.71 1.56
C THR A 522 -39.83 -2.05 0.20
N ASP A 523 -39.17 -0.92 0.04
CA ASP A 523 -39.07 -0.21 -1.25
C ASP A 523 -37.60 -0.06 -1.65
N ARG A 524 -37.10 -1.13 -2.29
CA ARG A 524 -35.71 -1.16 -2.79
C ARG A 524 -35.48 -0.11 -3.87
N ASP A 525 -36.45 0.07 -4.76
CA ASP A 525 -36.31 0.97 -5.89
C ASP A 525 -36.24 2.43 -5.42
N ALA A 526 -37.05 2.82 -4.41
CA ALA A 526 -36.92 4.16 -3.84
C ALA A 526 -35.56 4.38 -3.17
N ALA A 527 -35.05 3.39 -2.42
CA ALA A 527 -33.76 3.50 -1.77
C ALA A 527 -32.60 3.61 -2.80
N TYR A 528 -32.60 2.78 -3.84
CA TYR A 528 -31.58 2.88 -4.90
C TYR A 528 -31.73 4.17 -5.72
N ARG A 529 -32.95 4.68 -5.94
CA ARG A 529 -33.14 6.00 -6.59
C ARG A 529 -32.59 7.14 -5.73
N ALA A 530 -32.83 7.13 -4.41
CA ALA A 530 -32.26 8.12 -3.49
C ALA A 530 -30.73 8.08 -3.49
N HIS A 531 -30.16 6.87 -3.41
CA HIS A 531 -28.72 6.63 -3.53
C HIS A 531 -28.17 7.17 -4.86
N ALA A 532 -28.78 6.82 -5.99
CA ALA A 532 -28.36 7.29 -7.30
C ALA A 532 -28.47 8.82 -7.44
N SER A 533 -29.55 9.42 -6.90
CA SER A 533 -29.72 10.88 -6.93
C SER A 533 -28.60 11.62 -6.21
N TYR A 534 -28.11 11.10 -5.08
CA TYR A 534 -26.96 11.68 -4.36
C TYR A 534 -25.70 11.60 -5.22
N PHE A 535 -25.39 10.42 -5.82
CA PHE A 535 -24.17 10.25 -6.59
C PHE A 535 -24.23 10.98 -7.93
N ILE A 536 -25.40 11.15 -8.54
CA ILE A 536 -25.57 12.05 -9.68
C ILE A 536 -25.19 13.47 -9.28
N ALA A 537 -25.78 14.00 -8.21
CA ALA A 537 -25.50 15.36 -7.76
C ALA A 537 -24.01 15.55 -7.38
N LEU A 538 -23.40 14.54 -6.76
CA LEU A 538 -21.98 14.53 -6.44
C LEU A 538 -21.12 14.61 -7.70
N CYS A 539 -21.40 13.77 -8.71
CA CYS A 539 -20.66 13.76 -9.98
C CYS A 539 -20.90 15.04 -10.79
N GLU A 540 -22.15 15.53 -10.84
CA GLU A 540 -22.47 16.80 -11.51
C GLU A 540 -21.76 17.99 -10.87
N THR A 541 -21.60 17.96 -9.55
CA THR A 541 -20.81 18.98 -8.81
C THR A 541 -19.31 18.81 -9.09
N ALA A 542 -18.81 17.60 -9.11
CA ALA A 542 -17.38 17.30 -9.31
C ALA A 542 -16.91 17.61 -10.73
N ASP A 543 -17.72 17.35 -11.77
CA ASP A 543 -17.34 17.46 -13.16
C ASP A 543 -16.64 18.79 -13.53
N PRO A 544 -17.18 19.98 -13.22
CA PRO A 544 -16.50 21.24 -13.51
C PRO A 544 -15.21 21.42 -12.67
N HIS A 545 -15.14 20.90 -11.46
CA HIS A 545 -13.97 20.99 -10.60
C HIS A 545 -12.84 20.04 -11.04
N LEU A 546 -13.18 18.87 -11.59
CA LEU A 546 -12.21 17.94 -12.18
C LEU A 546 -11.50 18.53 -13.41
N ARG A 547 -11.99 19.61 -13.97
CA ARG A 547 -11.42 20.33 -15.12
C ARG A 547 -10.66 21.60 -14.74
N ARG A 548 -10.34 21.79 -13.44
CA ARG A 548 -9.73 23.00 -12.90
C ARG A 548 -8.74 22.66 -11.77
N ALA A 549 -8.31 23.70 -11.05
CA ALA A 549 -7.35 23.57 -9.92
C ALA A 549 -7.84 22.65 -8.80
N GLU A 550 -9.14 22.64 -8.58
CA GLU A 550 -9.80 21.81 -7.57
C GLU A 550 -9.75 20.31 -7.89
N GLN A 551 -9.23 19.91 -9.05
CA GLN A 551 -9.00 18.52 -9.44
C GLN A 551 -8.22 17.75 -8.34
N VAL A 552 -7.26 18.40 -7.67
CA VAL A 552 -6.46 17.82 -6.58
C VAL A 552 -7.33 17.35 -5.40
N GLU A 553 -8.40 18.09 -5.10
CA GLU A 553 -9.32 17.76 -4.01
C GLU A 553 -10.41 16.78 -4.46
N TRP A 554 -10.99 17.02 -5.64
CA TRP A 554 -12.18 16.31 -6.10
C TRP A 554 -11.88 14.92 -6.68
N LEU A 555 -10.75 14.72 -7.34
CA LEU A 555 -10.43 13.41 -7.93
C LEU A 555 -10.32 12.30 -6.88
N PRO A 556 -9.58 12.47 -5.76
CA PRO A 556 -9.57 11.47 -4.69
C PRO A 556 -10.95 11.27 -4.02
N ARG A 557 -11.74 12.35 -3.90
CA ARG A 557 -13.08 12.29 -3.31
C ARG A 557 -14.04 11.45 -4.15
N ILE A 558 -14.07 11.66 -5.47
CA ILE A 558 -14.90 10.85 -6.38
C ILE A 558 -14.38 9.42 -6.47
N HIS A 559 -13.06 9.23 -6.51
CA HIS A 559 -12.46 7.91 -6.53
C HIS A 559 -12.86 7.06 -5.30
N ALA A 560 -12.99 7.68 -4.13
CA ALA A 560 -13.45 6.99 -2.92
C ALA A 560 -14.92 6.51 -3.02
N GLU A 561 -15.69 7.02 -3.98
CA GLU A 561 -17.10 6.68 -4.22
C GLU A 561 -17.32 5.79 -5.46
N ASP A 562 -16.25 5.31 -6.10
CA ASP A 562 -16.34 4.54 -7.35
C ASP A 562 -17.29 3.35 -7.26
N ASP A 563 -17.21 2.56 -6.17
CA ASP A 563 -18.11 1.43 -5.91
C ASP A 563 -19.58 1.85 -5.82
N ASN A 564 -19.85 3.00 -5.21
CA ASN A 564 -21.19 3.54 -5.07
C ASN A 564 -21.73 4.07 -6.41
N ILE A 565 -20.89 4.74 -7.19
CA ILE A 565 -21.21 5.24 -8.54
C ILE A 565 -21.55 4.05 -9.45
N ASN A 566 -20.73 3.01 -9.44
CA ASN A 566 -20.97 1.80 -10.21
C ASN A 566 -22.25 1.07 -9.74
N THR A 567 -22.53 1.05 -8.43
CA THR A 567 -23.77 0.48 -7.88
C THR A 567 -24.98 1.27 -8.34
N ALA A 568 -24.92 2.61 -8.35
CA ALA A 568 -26.01 3.45 -8.86
C ALA A 568 -26.31 3.15 -10.33
N LEU A 569 -25.28 2.96 -11.17
CA LEU A 569 -25.45 2.58 -12.58
C LEU A 569 -26.01 1.16 -12.77
N ARG A 570 -25.57 0.18 -11.97
CA ARG A 570 -26.08 -1.20 -12.05
C ARG A 570 -27.58 -1.25 -11.76
N HIS A 571 -28.03 -0.45 -10.81
CA HIS A 571 -29.43 -0.39 -10.39
C HIS A 571 -30.25 0.68 -11.13
N ALA A 572 -29.66 1.39 -12.10
CA ALA A 572 -30.39 2.31 -12.94
C ALA A 572 -31.37 1.55 -13.85
N THR A 573 -32.64 1.92 -13.74
CA THR A 573 -33.75 1.32 -14.50
C THR A 573 -34.31 2.23 -15.59
N ASP A 574 -33.94 3.49 -15.57
CA ASP A 574 -34.39 4.49 -16.54
C ASP A 574 -33.27 5.48 -16.95
N ALA A 575 -33.50 6.17 -18.06
CA ALA A 575 -32.55 7.09 -18.68
C ALA A 575 -32.23 8.29 -17.78
N SER A 576 -33.17 8.76 -16.94
CA SER A 576 -32.97 9.92 -16.08
C SER A 576 -31.91 9.67 -15.00
N VAL A 577 -31.70 8.42 -14.61
CA VAL A 577 -30.63 8.01 -13.69
C VAL A 577 -29.38 7.62 -14.45
N GLY A 578 -29.50 6.65 -15.37
CA GLY A 578 -28.34 6.04 -16.02
C GLY A 578 -27.59 7.00 -16.92
N ILE A 579 -28.29 7.75 -17.77
CA ILE A 579 -27.67 8.67 -18.73
C ILE A 579 -27.11 9.91 -18.02
N ARG A 580 -27.84 10.45 -17.01
CA ARG A 580 -27.33 11.59 -16.23
C ARG A 580 -26.03 11.25 -15.51
N LEU A 581 -26.00 10.10 -14.82
CA LEU A 581 -24.79 9.67 -14.12
C LEU A 581 -23.64 9.41 -15.08
N THR A 582 -23.92 8.82 -16.27
CA THR A 582 -22.93 8.62 -17.33
C THR A 582 -22.36 9.94 -17.83
N ALA A 583 -23.22 10.94 -18.05
CA ALA A 583 -22.79 12.28 -18.48
C ALA A 583 -21.91 12.95 -17.43
N ALA A 584 -22.30 12.89 -16.15
CA ALA A 584 -21.60 13.54 -15.04
C ALA A 584 -20.29 12.86 -14.65
N ALA A 585 -20.18 11.53 -14.79
CA ALA A 585 -18.97 10.77 -14.44
C ALA A 585 -17.99 10.60 -15.60
N GLY A 586 -18.34 11.00 -16.82
CA GLY A 586 -17.55 10.70 -18.03
C GLY A 586 -16.12 11.23 -17.98
N TRP A 587 -15.90 12.46 -17.53
CA TRP A 587 -14.55 13.02 -17.40
C TRP A 587 -13.75 12.35 -16.28
N TYR A 588 -14.37 12.02 -15.16
CA TYR A 588 -13.76 11.25 -14.08
C TYR A 588 -13.23 9.90 -14.58
N TRP A 589 -14.03 9.16 -15.33
CA TRP A 589 -13.61 7.87 -15.89
C TRP A 589 -12.45 8.01 -16.88
N LEU A 590 -12.42 9.07 -17.68
CA LEU A 590 -11.31 9.34 -18.59
C LEU A 590 -10.01 9.60 -17.84
N LEU A 591 -10.07 10.35 -16.73
CA LEU A 591 -8.93 10.56 -15.84
C LEU A 591 -8.44 9.25 -15.23
N GLU A 592 -9.33 8.41 -14.68
CA GLU A 592 -8.99 7.10 -14.13
C GLU A 592 -8.33 6.19 -15.18
N TRP A 593 -8.88 6.14 -16.39
CA TRP A 593 -8.29 5.38 -17.47
C TRP A 593 -6.89 5.91 -17.86
N SER A 594 -6.75 7.21 -18.04
CA SER A 594 -5.49 7.83 -18.47
C SER A 594 -4.38 7.74 -17.44
N LEU A 595 -4.70 8.02 -16.18
CA LEU A 595 -3.75 8.08 -15.07
C LEU A 595 -3.39 6.68 -14.56
N ARG A 596 -4.39 5.83 -14.36
CA ARG A 596 -4.23 4.52 -13.71
C ARG A 596 -4.27 3.34 -14.67
N CYS A 597 -4.55 3.59 -15.95
CA CYS A 597 -4.72 2.54 -16.96
C CYS A 597 -5.72 1.44 -16.56
N ARG A 598 -6.72 1.77 -15.75
CA ARG A 598 -7.77 0.82 -15.36
C ARG A 598 -8.85 0.76 -16.42
N GLU A 599 -9.32 -0.44 -16.77
CA GLU A 599 -10.62 -0.58 -17.43
C GLU A 599 -11.67 0.01 -16.52
N VAL A 600 -12.44 0.94 -17.05
CA VAL A 600 -13.44 1.65 -16.27
C VAL A 600 -14.75 0.92 -16.46
N LEU A 601 -15.12 0.07 -15.49
CA LEU A 601 -16.42 -0.61 -15.43
C LEU A 601 -17.58 0.39 -15.65
N GLY A 602 -17.41 1.64 -15.16
CA GLY A 602 -18.34 2.72 -15.37
C GLY A 602 -18.59 3.04 -16.85
N ALA A 603 -17.57 2.91 -17.73
CA ALA A 603 -17.77 3.15 -19.17
C ALA A 603 -18.64 2.06 -19.81
N GLU A 604 -18.48 0.80 -19.43
CA GLU A 604 -19.33 -0.31 -19.87
C GLU A 604 -20.77 -0.15 -19.37
N LEU A 605 -20.92 0.16 -18.08
CA LEU A 605 -22.22 0.44 -17.48
C LEU A 605 -22.88 1.68 -18.10
N GLY A 606 -22.08 2.71 -18.43
CA GLY A 606 -22.54 3.90 -19.15
C GLY A 606 -23.04 3.58 -20.54
N ALA A 607 -22.31 2.74 -21.31
CA ALA A 607 -22.77 2.28 -22.62
C ALA A 607 -24.11 1.54 -22.54
N ARG A 608 -24.27 0.66 -21.52
CA ARG A 608 -25.57 0.01 -21.21
C ARG A 608 -26.63 1.05 -20.84
N ALA A 609 -26.30 2.07 -20.07
CA ALA A 609 -27.23 3.11 -19.63
C ALA A 609 -27.82 3.89 -20.80
N LEU A 610 -27.07 4.04 -21.91
CA LEU A 610 -27.58 4.68 -23.15
C LEU A 610 -28.78 3.97 -23.77
N THR A 611 -28.98 2.68 -23.46
CA THR A 611 -30.10 1.86 -23.96
C THR A 611 -31.31 1.83 -23.03
N LEU A 612 -31.23 2.46 -21.86
CA LEU A 612 -32.32 2.48 -20.89
C LEU A 612 -33.53 3.31 -21.42
N PRO A 613 -34.77 2.87 -21.08
CA PRO A 613 -35.99 3.59 -21.46
C PRO A 613 -36.11 4.89 -20.68
N GLY A 614 -36.85 5.85 -21.25
CA GLY A 614 -37.15 7.13 -20.60
C GLY A 614 -36.58 8.33 -21.35
N GLU A 615 -37.00 9.51 -20.93
CA GLU A 615 -36.61 10.78 -21.51
C GLU A 615 -35.53 11.45 -20.66
N VAL A 616 -34.58 12.08 -21.31
CA VAL A 616 -33.56 12.94 -20.76
C VAL A 616 -33.32 14.05 -21.77
N ASP A 617 -32.96 15.23 -21.31
CA ASP A 617 -32.70 16.36 -22.19
C ASP A 617 -31.54 16.09 -23.18
N ASP A 618 -31.58 16.78 -24.32
CA ASP A 618 -30.65 16.55 -25.40
C ASP A 618 -29.20 16.85 -25.01
N ASP A 619 -28.95 17.86 -24.17
CA ASP A 619 -27.61 18.23 -23.69
C ASP A 619 -26.97 17.11 -22.84
N THR A 620 -27.74 16.58 -21.89
CA THR A 620 -27.32 15.44 -21.05
C THR A 620 -27.08 14.19 -21.89
N ARG A 621 -27.97 13.87 -22.82
CA ARG A 621 -27.81 12.70 -23.73
C ARG A 621 -26.60 12.87 -24.63
N ALA A 622 -26.38 14.05 -25.21
CA ALA A 622 -25.21 14.34 -26.02
C ALA A 622 -23.91 14.20 -25.20
N THR A 623 -23.92 14.66 -23.96
CA THR A 623 -22.76 14.55 -23.06
C THR A 623 -22.42 13.10 -22.73
N ALA A 624 -23.42 12.28 -22.41
CA ALA A 624 -23.22 10.85 -22.15
C ALA A 624 -22.67 10.12 -23.37
N LEU A 625 -23.25 10.36 -24.56
CA LEU A 625 -22.77 9.79 -25.82
C LEU A 625 -21.32 10.20 -26.13
N ALA A 626 -21.00 11.49 -25.98
CA ALA A 626 -19.65 12.01 -26.18
C ALA A 626 -18.64 11.39 -25.20
N SER A 627 -19.03 11.22 -23.94
CA SER A 627 -18.18 10.63 -22.89
C SER A 627 -17.87 9.16 -23.17
N VAL A 628 -18.89 8.35 -23.50
CA VAL A 628 -18.69 6.91 -23.79
C VAL A 628 -17.97 6.70 -25.11
N ALA A 629 -18.21 7.53 -26.13
CA ALA A 629 -17.53 7.43 -27.41
C ALA A 629 -16.00 7.56 -27.29
N GLN A 630 -15.50 8.38 -26.39
CA GLN A 630 -14.06 8.57 -26.17
C GLN A 630 -13.37 7.27 -25.73
N PHE A 631 -14.01 6.44 -24.90
CA PHE A 631 -13.43 5.16 -24.48
C PHE A 631 -13.27 4.16 -25.62
N ASN A 632 -14.17 4.21 -26.61
CA ASN A 632 -14.06 3.36 -27.81
C ASN A 632 -12.93 3.82 -28.74
N PHE A 633 -12.63 5.12 -28.80
CA PHE A 633 -11.47 5.61 -29.58
C PHE A 633 -10.13 5.40 -28.86
N LEU A 634 -10.08 5.57 -27.54
CA LEU A 634 -8.85 5.49 -26.78
C LEU A 634 -8.48 4.04 -26.41
N GLY A 635 -9.48 3.14 -26.35
CA GLY A 635 -9.32 1.70 -26.15
C GLY A 635 -9.29 0.94 -27.49
N ASN A 636 -9.43 -0.39 -27.43
CA ASN A 636 -9.59 -1.25 -28.60
C ASN A 636 -11.08 -1.46 -28.96
N GLY A 637 -11.92 -0.45 -28.71
CA GLY A 637 -13.37 -0.52 -28.91
C GLY A 637 -13.82 -0.42 -30.36
N ASP A 638 -15.15 -0.41 -30.56
CA ASP A 638 -15.76 -0.30 -31.88
C ASP A 638 -15.75 1.18 -32.34
N GLU A 639 -14.75 1.53 -33.19
CA GLU A 639 -14.63 2.88 -33.79
C GLU A 639 -15.91 3.31 -34.52
N ARG A 640 -16.59 2.38 -35.22
CA ARG A 640 -17.83 2.69 -35.93
C ARG A 640 -18.95 3.10 -34.99
N LEU A 641 -19.09 2.39 -33.88
CA LEU A 641 -20.08 2.71 -32.86
C LEU A 641 -19.79 4.07 -32.20
N ALA A 642 -18.51 4.37 -31.94
CA ALA A 642 -18.09 5.66 -31.43
C ALA A 642 -18.42 6.80 -32.43
N GLU A 643 -18.18 6.60 -33.72
CA GLU A 643 -18.55 7.59 -34.79
C GLU A 643 -20.07 7.82 -34.86
N GLU A 644 -20.88 6.75 -34.72
CA GLU A 644 -22.34 6.84 -34.67
C GLU A 644 -22.80 7.65 -33.43
N TRP A 645 -22.21 7.41 -32.27
CA TRP A 645 -22.52 8.17 -31.06
C TRP A 645 -22.11 9.63 -31.16
N ILE A 646 -20.94 9.95 -31.73
CA ILE A 646 -20.50 11.34 -31.96
C ILE A 646 -21.42 12.05 -32.99
N ALA A 647 -21.82 11.36 -34.05
CA ALA A 647 -22.76 11.91 -35.04
C ALA A 647 -24.10 12.23 -34.38
N THR A 648 -24.60 11.35 -33.51
CA THR A 648 -25.83 11.58 -32.75
C THR A 648 -25.65 12.73 -31.76
N ALA A 649 -24.55 12.79 -30.99
CA ALA A 649 -24.26 13.90 -30.09
C ALA A 649 -24.18 15.26 -30.83
N ARG A 650 -23.61 15.26 -32.03
CA ARG A 650 -23.54 16.45 -32.88
C ARG A 650 -24.94 16.91 -33.36
N HIS A 651 -25.84 15.95 -33.67
CA HIS A 651 -27.20 16.26 -34.08
C HIS A 651 -28.04 16.83 -32.91
N LEU A 652 -27.87 16.27 -31.70
CA LEU A 652 -28.55 16.75 -30.49
C LEU A 652 -28.04 18.12 -30.08
N GLY A 653 -26.78 18.45 -30.31
CA GLY A 653 -26.18 19.74 -30.04
C GLY A 653 -26.04 20.02 -28.55
N GLY A 654 -24.94 19.60 -27.90
CA GLY A 654 -24.71 19.82 -26.48
C GLY A 654 -23.86 21.06 -26.18
N ARG A 655 -24.09 21.67 -25.02
CA ARG A 655 -23.29 22.80 -24.51
C ARG A 655 -22.10 22.37 -23.67
N HIS A 656 -22.13 21.14 -23.19
CA HIS A 656 -21.05 20.62 -22.33
C HIS A 656 -19.70 20.66 -23.06
N PRO A 657 -18.60 21.08 -22.41
CA PRO A 657 -17.27 21.21 -23.04
C PRO A 657 -16.80 19.96 -23.79
N ILE A 658 -17.07 18.78 -23.27
CA ILE A 658 -16.72 17.50 -23.88
C ILE A 658 -17.45 17.26 -25.21
N VAL A 659 -18.73 17.62 -25.29
CA VAL A 659 -19.51 17.50 -26.53
C VAL A 659 -18.92 18.40 -27.62
N ARG A 660 -18.68 19.67 -27.30
CA ARG A 660 -18.08 20.63 -28.23
C ARG A 660 -16.71 20.17 -28.72
N LEU A 661 -15.90 19.59 -27.80
CA LEU A 661 -14.58 19.06 -28.12
C LEU A 661 -14.65 17.90 -29.14
N VAL A 662 -15.49 16.88 -28.89
CA VAL A 662 -15.56 15.70 -29.76
C VAL A 662 -16.35 15.92 -31.06
N THR A 663 -17.30 16.86 -31.07
CA THR A 663 -18.08 17.17 -32.25
C THR A 663 -17.39 18.19 -33.16
N GLY A 664 -16.27 18.79 -32.76
CA GLY A 664 -15.52 19.80 -33.49
C GLY A 664 -16.17 21.18 -33.49
N ALA A 665 -17.11 21.46 -32.57
CA ALA A 665 -17.68 22.79 -32.37
C ALA A 665 -16.66 23.70 -31.67
N GLU A 666 -16.67 25.00 -31.97
CA GLU A 666 -15.75 25.95 -31.34
C GLU A 666 -16.02 26.04 -29.83
N PRO A 667 -15.03 25.69 -28.97
CA PRO A 667 -15.23 25.70 -27.53
C PRO A 667 -15.15 27.11 -26.97
N ASP A 668 -16.08 27.46 -26.10
CA ASP A 668 -16.10 28.68 -25.29
C ASP A 668 -15.54 28.53 -23.88
N ASP A 669 -15.45 27.30 -23.39
CA ASP A 669 -14.88 26.96 -22.10
C ASP A 669 -13.33 26.93 -22.15
N PRO A 670 -12.61 27.57 -21.18
CA PRO A 670 -11.14 27.62 -21.18
C PRO A 670 -10.45 26.25 -21.16
N TRP A 671 -11.03 25.26 -20.46
CA TRP A 671 -10.50 23.90 -20.43
C TRP A 671 -10.64 23.24 -21.81
N ALA A 672 -11.83 23.33 -22.42
CA ALA A 672 -12.06 22.75 -23.74
C ALA A 672 -11.19 23.41 -24.82
N GLN A 673 -10.92 24.72 -24.72
CA GLN A 673 -9.96 25.41 -25.60
C GLN A 673 -8.54 24.87 -25.43
N ALA A 674 -8.09 24.65 -24.18
CA ALA A 674 -6.79 24.07 -23.91
C ALA A 674 -6.71 22.60 -24.41
N MET A 675 -7.77 21.82 -24.22
CA MET A 675 -7.89 20.45 -24.73
C MET A 675 -7.88 20.40 -26.25
N ALA A 676 -8.62 21.28 -26.91
CA ALA A 676 -8.62 21.35 -28.39
C ALA A 676 -7.21 21.64 -28.93
N ARG A 677 -6.49 22.59 -28.32
CA ARG A 677 -5.09 22.87 -28.68
C ARG A 677 -4.18 21.67 -28.45
N LEU A 678 -4.35 20.96 -27.33
CA LEU A 678 -3.59 19.76 -27.04
C LEU A 678 -3.85 18.67 -28.08
N PHE A 679 -5.12 18.42 -28.43
CA PHE A 679 -5.46 17.42 -29.43
C PHE A 679 -4.94 17.79 -30.83
N GLN A 680 -5.08 19.04 -31.24
CA GLN A 680 -4.50 19.54 -32.49
C GLN A 680 -2.98 19.40 -32.53
N ALA A 681 -2.31 19.75 -31.41
CA ALA A 681 -0.87 19.61 -31.31
C ALA A 681 -0.42 18.14 -31.32
N SER A 682 -1.15 17.27 -30.65
CA SER A 682 -0.90 15.82 -30.64
C SER A 682 -1.13 15.21 -32.02
N GLU A 683 -2.20 15.61 -32.72
CA GLU A 683 -2.48 15.18 -34.08
C GLU A 683 -1.38 15.66 -35.06
N SER A 684 -0.91 16.92 -34.89
CA SER A 684 0.23 17.42 -35.68
C SER A 684 1.46 16.53 -35.48
N VAL A 685 1.82 16.19 -34.23
CA VAL A 685 2.94 15.29 -33.93
C VAL A 685 2.69 13.89 -34.51
N ASN A 686 1.47 13.36 -34.37
CA ASN A 686 1.13 12.03 -34.87
C ASN A 686 1.11 11.96 -36.41
N THR A 687 1.00 13.09 -37.09
CA THR A 687 1.08 13.20 -38.54
C THR A 687 2.45 13.70 -39.06
N GLY A 688 3.45 13.78 -38.16
CA GLY A 688 4.82 14.18 -38.52
C GLY A 688 5.04 15.68 -38.64
N HIS A 689 4.18 16.49 -38.06
CA HIS A 689 4.31 17.95 -38.07
C HIS A 689 4.73 18.49 -36.68
N PRO A 690 5.33 19.68 -36.61
CA PRO A 690 5.68 20.30 -35.35
C PRO A 690 4.44 20.57 -34.49
N GLY A 691 4.45 20.07 -33.22
CA GLY A 691 3.32 20.26 -32.31
C GLY A 691 3.69 21.08 -31.05
N GLU A 692 4.97 21.42 -30.85
CA GLU A 692 5.45 22.02 -29.61
C GLU A 692 4.79 23.39 -29.30
N ALA A 693 4.63 24.26 -30.29
CA ALA A 693 4.00 25.56 -30.09
C ALA A 693 2.54 25.41 -29.62
N GLY A 694 1.80 24.45 -30.21
CA GLY A 694 0.44 24.13 -29.79
C GLY A 694 0.39 23.53 -28.41
N MET A 695 1.33 22.63 -28.07
CA MET A 695 1.43 22.05 -26.71
C MET A 695 1.79 23.11 -25.66
N ARG A 696 2.66 24.09 -25.98
CA ARG A 696 2.96 25.22 -25.10
C ARG A 696 1.75 26.14 -24.90
N ALA A 697 0.99 26.38 -25.94
CA ALA A 697 -0.25 27.15 -25.84
C ALA A 697 -1.32 26.42 -25.02
N ALA A 698 -1.45 25.09 -25.17
CA ALA A 698 -2.31 24.26 -24.32
C ALA A 698 -1.85 24.26 -22.87
N LEU A 699 -0.53 24.09 -22.62
CA LEU A 699 0.07 24.16 -21.28
C LEU A 699 -0.23 25.49 -20.58
N ALA A 700 -0.11 26.60 -21.30
CA ALA A 700 -0.44 27.92 -20.76
C ALA A 700 -1.94 28.00 -20.38
N GLY A 701 -2.83 27.42 -21.20
CA GLY A 701 -4.25 27.33 -20.91
C GLY A 701 -4.53 26.48 -19.65
N PHE A 702 -3.96 25.28 -19.55
CA PHE A 702 -4.13 24.41 -18.39
C PHE A 702 -3.53 25.01 -17.12
N ARG A 703 -2.38 25.67 -17.20
CA ARG A 703 -1.79 26.38 -16.05
C ARG A 703 -2.67 27.54 -15.58
N ALA A 704 -3.32 28.25 -16.49
CA ALA A 704 -4.21 29.36 -16.15
C ALA A 704 -5.44 28.90 -15.35
N ILE A 705 -5.93 27.70 -15.61
CA ILE A 705 -7.07 27.10 -14.90
C ILE A 705 -6.65 26.13 -13.80
N GLY A 706 -5.37 25.78 -13.72
CA GLY A 706 -4.81 24.87 -12.71
C GLY A 706 -5.11 23.40 -12.91
N GLU A 707 -5.48 22.93 -14.10
CA GLU A 707 -5.83 21.55 -14.39
C GLU A 707 -4.58 20.67 -14.55
N ARG A 708 -4.35 19.73 -13.61
CA ARG A 708 -3.08 19.00 -13.44
C ARG A 708 -2.82 17.95 -14.52
N TRP A 709 -3.85 17.23 -14.94
CA TRP A 709 -3.68 16.20 -15.96
C TRP A 709 -3.18 16.79 -17.29
N GLY A 710 -3.80 17.86 -17.76
CA GLY A 710 -3.41 18.53 -19.00
C GLY A 710 -2.03 19.18 -18.92
N ILE A 711 -1.68 19.76 -17.73
CA ILE A 711 -0.33 20.28 -17.45
C ILE A 711 0.69 19.15 -17.63
N ALA A 712 0.51 18.04 -16.94
CA ALA A 712 1.44 16.91 -16.98
C ALA A 712 1.57 16.31 -18.39
N HIS A 713 0.46 16.20 -19.11
CA HIS A 713 0.41 15.67 -20.47
C HIS A 713 1.15 16.57 -21.46
N CYS A 714 0.93 17.89 -21.38
CA CYS A 714 1.64 18.86 -22.22
C CYS A 714 3.15 18.87 -21.92
N LEU A 715 3.54 18.84 -20.64
CA LEU A 715 4.96 18.79 -20.23
C LEU A 715 5.66 17.57 -20.81
N ALA A 716 5.05 16.39 -20.70
CA ALA A 716 5.59 15.15 -21.27
C ALA A 716 5.75 15.24 -22.79
N GLY A 717 4.74 15.75 -23.50
CA GLY A 717 4.79 15.92 -24.97
C GLY A 717 5.84 16.93 -25.43
N ILE A 718 6.03 18.02 -24.70
CA ILE A 718 7.09 19.02 -24.96
C ILE A 718 8.46 18.40 -24.68
N ALA A 719 8.58 17.64 -23.59
CA ALA A 719 9.82 16.95 -23.22
C ALA A 719 10.25 15.90 -24.26
N ASP A 720 9.31 15.15 -24.83
CA ASP A 720 9.61 14.23 -25.93
C ASP A 720 10.15 14.95 -27.16
N GLN A 721 9.55 16.05 -27.57
CA GLN A 721 10.03 16.83 -28.71
C GLN A 721 11.39 17.49 -28.41
N ALA A 722 11.66 17.92 -27.17
CA ALA A 722 12.99 18.39 -26.75
C ALA A 722 14.04 17.26 -26.85
N SER A 723 13.65 16.03 -26.44
CA SER A 723 14.54 14.87 -26.56
C SER A 723 14.93 14.62 -28.03
N TRP A 724 13.99 14.65 -28.97
CA TRP A 724 14.30 14.43 -30.38
C TRP A 724 15.30 15.44 -30.95
N ARG A 725 15.26 16.69 -30.46
CA ARG A 725 16.22 17.74 -30.83
C ARG A 725 17.56 17.65 -30.13
N GLY A 726 17.77 16.69 -29.26
CA GLY A 726 19.00 16.50 -28.49
C GLY A 726 19.07 17.25 -27.17
N ASP A 727 18.04 18.03 -26.81
CA ASP A 727 18.00 18.76 -25.54
C ASP A 727 17.52 17.84 -24.39
N LEU A 728 18.45 16.96 -23.98
CA LEU A 728 18.19 16.01 -22.88
C LEU A 728 18.00 16.71 -21.54
N THR A 729 18.54 17.91 -21.36
CA THR A 729 18.40 18.65 -20.11
C THR A 729 16.97 19.16 -19.96
N ALA A 730 16.43 19.79 -20.98
CA ALA A 730 15.04 20.23 -20.99
C ALA A 730 14.07 19.05 -20.96
N ALA A 731 14.37 17.94 -21.66
CA ALA A 731 13.55 16.74 -21.65
C ALA A 731 13.44 16.11 -20.26
N VAL A 732 14.56 15.95 -19.56
CA VAL A 732 14.58 15.44 -18.18
C VAL A 732 13.80 16.35 -17.24
N ALA A 733 14.06 17.66 -17.27
CA ALA A 733 13.35 18.62 -16.42
C ALA A 733 11.83 18.61 -16.67
N GLY A 734 11.42 18.52 -17.94
CA GLY A 734 10.01 18.43 -18.32
C GLY A 734 9.31 17.17 -17.76
N TYR A 735 9.97 16.01 -17.81
CA TYR A 735 9.43 14.79 -17.24
C TYR A 735 9.44 14.79 -15.69
N GLU A 736 10.43 15.40 -15.06
CA GLU A 736 10.46 15.57 -13.59
C GLU A 736 9.30 16.46 -13.13
N GLU A 737 9.03 17.58 -13.84
CA GLU A 737 7.88 18.43 -13.55
C GLU A 737 6.55 17.70 -13.83
N ALA A 738 6.45 16.96 -14.95
CA ALA A 738 5.24 16.18 -15.27
C ALA A 738 4.93 15.13 -14.20
N ILE A 739 5.95 14.43 -13.69
CA ILE A 739 5.80 13.47 -12.60
C ILE A 739 5.32 14.17 -11.33
N ALA A 740 5.95 15.27 -10.95
CA ALA A 740 5.59 16.04 -9.75
C ALA A 740 4.12 16.50 -9.80
N VAL A 741 3.68 17.03 -10.94
CA VAL A 741 2.28 17.45 -11.13
C VAL A 741 1.32 16.25 -11.13
N THR A 742 1.70 15.11 -11.70
CA THR A 742 0.88 13.89 -11.66
C THR A 742 0.72 13.40 -10.23
N GLU A 743 1.78 13.44 -9.42
CA GLU A 743 1.75 13.03 -8.01
C GLU A 743 0.88 13.93 -7.11
N GLU A 744 0.46 15.11 -7.59
CA GLU A 744 -0.53 15.94 -6.88
C GLU A 744 -1.97 15.35 -6.94
N ILE A 745 -2.28 14.57 -7.98
CA ILE A 745 -3.64 14.08 -8.25
C ILE A 745 -3.81 12.56 -8.12
N VAL A 746 -2.71 11.81 -8.14
CA VAL A 746 -2.72 10.35 -7.90
C VAL A 746 -1.61 9.96 -6.95
N PRO A 747 -1.74 8.80 -6.28
CA PRO A 747 -0.63 8.23 -5.51
C PRO A 747 0.64 8.13 -6.36
N SER A 748 1.78 8.37 -5.73
CA SER A 748 3.09 8.42 -6.41
C SER A 748 3.38 7.17 -7.26
N GLU A 749 2.90 6.02 -6.85
CA GLU A 749 3.03 4.75 -7.58
C GLU A 749 2.32 4.71 -8.93
N ASP A 750 1.26 5.48 -9.14
CA ASP A 750 0.52 5.49 -10.40
C ASP A 750 1.25 6.28 -11.52
N ALA A 751 2.33 7.02 -11.18
CA ALA A 751 3.15 7.75 -12.14
C ALA A 751 4.23 6.88 -12.84
N TRP A 752 4.02 5.57 -12.99
CA TRP A 752 5.01 4.64 -13.60
C TRP A 752 5.34 4.97 -15.06
N LYS A 753 4.34 5.36 -15.85
CA LYS A 753 4.49 5.62 -17.29
C LYS A 753 5.50 6.75 -17.59
N PRO A 754 5.37 7.96 -17.06
CA PRO A 754 6.36 9.00 -17.26
C PRO A 754 7.71 8.68 -16.60
N ARG A 755 7.76 7.88 -15.53
CA ARG A 755 9.03 7.44 -14.92
C ARG A 755 9.83 6.51 -15.81
N LEU A 756 9.20 5.63 -16.59
CA LEU A 756 9.89 4.79 -17.56
C LEU A 756 10.61 5.66 -18.62
N ARG A 757 9.93 6.68 -19.11
CA ARG A 757 10.52 7.59 -20.09
C ARG A 757 11.64 8.43 -19.46
N LEU A 758 11.45 8.92 -18.25
CA LEU A 758 12.49 9.60 -17.48
C LEU A 758 13.75 8.72 -17.31
N ALA A 759 13.57 7.43 -17.01
CA ALA A 759 14.70 6.49 -16.90
C ALA A 759 15.50 6.38 -18.19
N GLN A 760 14.86 6.32 -19.36
CA GLN A 760 15.52 6.34 -20.66
C GLN A 760 16.30 7.64 -20.89
N LEU A 761 15.66 8.79 -20.62
CA LEU A 761 16.28 10.10 -20.83
C LEU A 761 17.49 10.34 -19.92
N LEU A 762 17.40 9.92 -18.66
CA LEU A 762 18.51 9.96 -17.71
C LEU A 762 19.67 9.06 -18.19
N TRP A 763 19.35 7.88 -18.71
CA TRP A 763 20.36 6.99 -19.31
C TRP A 763 21.04 7.67 -20.50
N LEU A 764 20.29 8.25 -21.43
CA LEU A 764 20.82 8.96 -22.60
C LEU A 764 21.67 10.17 -22.22
N ARG A 765 21.31 10.87 -21.18
CA ARG A 765 22.07 12.00 -20.61
C ARG A 765 23.39 11.56 -19.93
N GLY A 766 23.53 10.27 -19.60
CA GLY A 766 24.70 9.69 -18.93
C GLY A 766 24.54 9.55 -17.40
N ASP A 767 23.43 9.93 -16.83
CA ASP A 767 23.14 9.79 -15.39
C ASP A 767 22.63 8.37 -15.08
N ARG A 768 23.59 7.43 -15.02
CA ARG A 768 23.32 5.99 -14.91
C ARG A 768 22.65 5.62 -13.57
N SER A 769 23.05 6.27 -12.48
CA SER A 769 22.51 6.01 -11.15
C SER A 769 21.04 6.38 -11.07
N ARG A 770 20.70 7.62 -11.42
CA ARG A 770 19.31 8.09 -11.39
C ARG A 770 18.42 7.35 -12.39
N SER A 771 18.96 6.97 -13.56
CA SER A 771 18.27 6.13 -14.53
C SER A 771 17.88 4.76 -13.93
N ALA A 772 18.82 4.11 -13.26
CA ALA A 772 18.57 2.82 -12.61
C ALA A 772 17.53 2.94 -11.47
N ASP A 773 17.59 4.03 -10.69
CA ASP A 773 16.62 4.30 -9.62
C ASP A 773 15.19 4.52 -10.16
N ALA A 774 15.07 5.36 -11.19
CA ALA A 774 13.79 5.64 -11.83
C ALA A 774 13.18 4.38 -12.45
N LEU A 775 14.00 3.54 -13.12
CA LEU A 775 13.56 2.29 -13.71
C LEU A 775 13.11 1.29 -12.65
N ARG A 776 13.89 1.09 -11.58
CA ARG A 776 13.49 0.19 -10.48
C ARG A 776 12.19 0.63 -9.81
N ARG A 777 11.99 1.95 -9.62
CA ARG A 777 10.73 2.47 -9.07
C ARG A 777 9.57 2.20 -10.00
N ALA A 778 9.70 2.52 -11.29
CA ALA A 778 8.66 2.28 -12.28
C ALA A 778 8.33 0.78 -12.45
N GLU A 779 9.31 -0.12 -12.33
CA GLU A 779 9.10 -1.57 -12.38
C GLU A 779 8.32 -2.07 -11.16
N ARG A 780 8.64 -1.58 -9.96
CA ARG A 780 7.86 -1.90 -8.76
C ARG A 780 6.41 -1.42 -8.91
N ASP A 781 6.22 -0.20 -9.39
CA ASP A 781 4.91 0.39 -9.60
C ASP A 781 4.11 -0.41 -10.65
N ALA A 782 4.75 -0.78 -11.77
CA ALA A 782 4.14 -1.61 -12.81
C ALA A 782 3.77 -3.02 -12.31
N SER A 783 4.64 -3.63 -11.48
CA SER A 783 4.38 -4.94 -10.87
C SER A 783 3.21 -4.88 -9.88
N ARG A 784 3.10 -3.80 -9.11
CA ARG A 784 2.00 -3.57 -8.19
C ARG A 784 0.66 -3.40 -8.92
N ILE A 785 0.66 -2.62 -9.98
CA ILE A 785 -0.53 -2.39 -10.80
C ILE A 785 -0.92 -3.69 -11.56
N GLY A 786 0.06 -4.50 -11.95
CA GLY A 786 -0.13 -5.80 -12.60
C GLY A 786 -0.73 -5.74 -14.01
N LEU A 787 -0.82 -4.54 -14.61
CA LEU A 787 -1.31 -4.40 -15.97
C LEU A 787 -0.32 -5.00 -16.97
N PRO A 788 -0.77 -5.83 -17.94
CA PRO A 788 0.08 -6.36 -18.99
C PRO A 788 0.87 -5.28 -19.72
N GLU A 789 0.24 -4.13 -20.03
CA GLU A 789 0.88 -3.00 -20.68
C GLU A 789 1.96 -2.36 -19.82
N ALA A 790 1.72 -2.19 -18.52
CA ALA A 790 2.68 -1.61 -17.59
C ALA A 790 3.91 -2.52 -17.43
N LEU A 791 3.67 -3.82 -17.24
CA LEU A 791 4.72 -4.83 -17.15
C LEU A 791 5.53 -4.92 -18.44
N THR A 792 4.86 -4.93 -19.58
CA THR A 792 5.51 -4.93 -20.90
C THR A 792 6.33 -3.68 -21.13
N ALA A 793 5.78 -2.49 -20.85
CA ALA A 793 6.49 -1.22 -21.01
C ALA A 793 7.74 -1.15 -20.12
N ALA A 794 7.62 -1.57 -18.86
CA ALA A 794 8.73 -1.62 -17.93
C ALA A 794 9.82 -2.59 -18.40
N ALA A 795 9.43 -3.80 -18.82
CA ALA A 795 10.37 -4.81 -19.33
C ALA A 795 11.02 -4.40 -20.66
N CYS A 796 10.27 -3.78 -21.60
CA CYS A 796 10.81 -3.21 -22.84
C CYS A 796 11.80 -2.08 -22.57
N THR A 797 11.49 -1.19 -21.62
CA THR A 797 12.40 -0.11 -21.23
C THR A 797 13.70 -0.67 -20.62
N ARG A 798 13.61 -1.66 -19.75
CA ARG A 798 14.78 -2.35 -19.21
C ARG A 798 15.59 -3.01 -20.31
N ALA A 799 14.95 -3.74 -21.23
CA ALA A 799 15.62 -4.42 -22.32
C ALA A 799 16.32 -3.42 -23.26
N GLY A 800 15.70 -2.29 -23.55
CA GLY A 800 16.31 -1.22 -24.35
C GLY A 800 17.55 -0.64 -23.68
N ILE A 801 17.47 -0.28 -22.39
CA ILE A 801 18.59 0.24 -21.60
C ILE A 801 19.71 -0.79 -21.46
N ALA A 802 19.40 -2.06 -21.17
CA ALA A 802 20.37 -3.14 -21.06
C ALA A 802 21.10 -3.33 -22.40
N ARG A 803 20.38 -3.37 -23.51
CA ARG A 803 20.96 -3.46 -24.86
C ARG A 803 21.90 -2.29 -25.18
N TRP A 804 21.49 -1.06 -24.89
CA TRP A 804 22.33 0.13 -25.08
C TRP A 804 23.57 0.15 -24.17
N SER A 805 23.49 -0.54 -23.03
CA SER A 805 24.62 -0.71 -22.10
C SER A 805 25.55 -1.87 -22.48
N GLY A 806 25.22 -2.68 -23.49
CA GLY A 806 25.97 -3.88 -23.91
C GLY A 806 25.61 -5.15 -23.13
N ASP A 807 24.69 -5.11 -22.18
CA ASP A 807 24.18 -6.27 -21.44
C ASP A 807 23.12 -7.00 -22.28
N MET A 808 23.60 -7.83 -23.20
CA MET A 808 22.71 -8.55 -24.14
C MET A 808 21.92 -9.67 -23.45
N ASP A 809 22.44 -10.29 -22.41
CA ASP A 809 21.77 -11.36 -21.69
C ASP A 809 20.65 -10.78 -20.80
N GLY A 810 20.92 -9.69 -20.09
CA GLY A 810 19.90 -8.94 -19.37
C GLY A 810 18.81 -8.39 -20.30
N ALA A 811 19.16 -7.94 -21.50
CA ALA A 811 18.20 -7.48 -22.49
C ALA A 811 17.28 -8.61 -22.98
N ARG A 812 17.83 -9.81 -23.27
CA ARG A 812 17.02 -10.98 -23.69
C ARG A 812 16.12 -11.47 -22.55
N ALA A 813 16.63 -11.51 -21.32
CA ALA A 813 15.84 -11.88 -20.16
C ALA A 813 14.66 -10.89 -19.92
N ALA A 814 14.89 -9.60 -20.14
CA ALA A 814 13.84 -8.59 -20.03
C ALA A 814 12.82 -8.69 -21.18
N LEU A 815 13.27 -8.98 -22.42
CA LEU A 815 12.38 -9.25 -23.55
C LEU A 815 11.46 -10.45 -23.27
N ALA A 816 12.01 -11.56 -22.76
CA ALA A 816 11.21 -12.74 -22.43
C ALA A 816 10.13 -12.43 -21.38
N ARG A 817 10.43 -11.58 -20.39
CA ARG A 817 9.40 -11.11 -19.44
C ARG A 817 8.33 -10.25 -20.11
N ALA A 818 8.73 -9.39 -21.06
CA ALA A 818 7.77 -8.57 -21.79
C ALA A 818 6.83 -9.43 -22.65
N GLU A 819 7.36 -10.45 -23.32
CA GLU A 819 6.58 -11.41 -24.12
C GLU A 819 5.62 -12.22 -23.25
N ALA A 820 6.09 -12.75 -22.12
CA ALA A 820 5.28 -13.50 -21.18
C ALA A 820 4.13 -12.66 -20.58
N ALA A 821 4.35 -11.37 -20.35
CA ALA A 821 3.31 -10.47 -19.82
C ALA A 821 2.12 -10.25 -20.76
N VAL A 822 2.28 -10.49 -22.07
CA VAL A 822 1.25 -10.27 -23.10
C VAL A 822 0.85 -11.54 -23.83
N GLU A 823 1.34 -12.70 -23.38
CA GLU A 823 1.03 -13.97 -24.05
C GLU A 823 -0.47 -14.28 -23.97
N GLY A 824 -1.08 -14.49 -25.13
CA GLY A 824 -2.51 -14.78 -25.26
C GLY A 824 -3.45 -13.58 -25.04
N LEU A 825 -2.91 -12.37 -24.87
CA LEU A 825 -3.70 -11.16 -24.62
C LEU A 825 -3.84 -10.26 -25.86
N ALA A 826 -4.97 -9.55 -25.92
CA ALA A 826 -5.15 -8.44 -26.83
C ALA A 826 -4.53 -7.18 -26.24
N VAL A 827 -3.27 -6.91 -26.58
CA VAL A 827 -2.59 -5.68 -26.13
C VAL A 827 -2.76 -4.54 -27.11
N ASN A 828 -2.61 -3.32 -26.61
CA ASN A 828 -2.58 -2.10 -27.43
C ASN A 828 -1.54 -2.22 -28.55
N TRP A 829 -1.91 -1.77 -29.73
CA TRP A 829 -1.11 -1.89 -30.95
C TRP A 829 0.28 -1.25 -30.84
N GLY A 830 0.39 -0.14 -30.09
CA GLY A 830 1.67 0.54 -29.85
C GLY A 830 2.65 -0.30 -29.04
N PHE A 831 2.20 -0.93 -27.96
CA PHE A 831 3.03 -1.84 -27.16
C PHE A 831 3.46 -3.06 -27.96
N ARG A 832 2.57 -3.59 -28.80
CA ARG A 832 2.88 -4.73 -29.68
C ARG A 832 3.93 -4.37 -30.71
N ALA A 833 3.85 -3.16 -31.29
CA ALA A 833 4.86 -2.67 -32.22
C ALA A 833 6.23 -2.53 -31.58
N LEU A 834 6.31 -1.93 -30.40
CA LEU A 834 7.55 -1.75 -29.63
C LEU A 834 8.17 -3.09 -29.22
N LEU A 835 7.38 -4.04 -28.78
CA LEU A 835 7.83 -5.36 -28.40
C LEU A 835 8.47 -6.10 -29.59
N LEU A 836 7.80 -6.10 -30.75
CA LEU A 836 8.30 -6.71 -31.97
C LEU A 836 9.56 -5.99 -32.51
N ASP A 837 9.63 -4.68 -32.41
CA ASP A 837 10.82 -3.92 -32.78
C ASP A 837 12.02 -4.30 -31.90
N LEU A 838 11.83 -4.39 -30.58
CA LEU A 838 12.85 -4.83 -29.65
C LEU A 838 13.31 -6.27 -29.91
N ARG A 839 12.36 -7.16 -30.21
CA ARG A 839 12.65 -8.54 -30.64
C ARG A 839 13.53 -8.58 -31.90
N GLY A 840 13.29 -7.67 -32.85
CA GLY A 840 14.14 -7.50 -34.05
C GLY A 840 15.59 -7.16 -33.71
N TYR A 841 15.81 -6.29 -32.70
CA TYR A 841 17.16 -5.98 -32.25
C TYR A 841 17.89 -7.14 -31.56
N LEU A 842 17.16 -7.95 -30.78
CA LEU A 842 17.74 -8.97 -29.89
C LEU A 842 17.75 -10.37 -30.52
N LEU A 843 16.76 -10.71 -31.34
CA LEU A 843 16.57 -12.06 -31.90
C LEU A 843 16.56 -12.09 -33.44
N GLY A 844 16.61 -10.93 -34.09
CA GLY A 844 16.57 -10.82 -35.57
C GLY A 844 15.19 -11.03 -36.18
N ASP A 845 14.09 -11.01 -35.40
CA ASP A 845 12.74 -11.18 -35.89
C ASP A 845 11.88 -9.93 -35.60
N ARG A 846 11.70 -9.09 -36.63
CA ARG A 846 10.93 -7.82 -36.54
C ARG A 846 9.63 -7.88 -37.38
N ARG A 847 9.24 -9.09 -37.80
CA ARG A 847 8.06 -9.24 -38.66
C ARG A 847 6.84 -8.57 -38.00
N ASP A 848 6.04 -7.91 -38.82
CA ASP A 848 4.83 -7.19 -38.43
C ASP A 848 4.99 -5.94 -37.55
N ALA A 849 6.19 -5.63 -37.00
CA ALA A 849 6.38 -4.46 -36.14
C ALA A 849 5.90 -3.16 -36.82
N LEU A 850 6.27 -2.96 -38.08
CA LEU A 850 5.88 -1.78 -38.86
C LEU A 850 4.37 -1.77 -39.21
N ALA A 851 3.77 -2.94 -39.45
CA ALA A 851 2.34 -3.03 -39.68
C ALA A 851 1.55 -2.63 -38.43
N TRP A 852 1.95 -3.10 -37.26
CA TRP A 852 1.34 -2.70 -35.98
C TRP A 852 1.58 -1.22 -35.67
N ALA A 853 2.78 -0.69 -35.89
CA ALA A 853 3.07 0.73 -35.68
C ALA A 853 2.18 1.63 -36.56
N ARG A 854 1.96 1.28 -37.81
CA ARG A 854 1.09 2.04 -38.73
C ARG A 854 -0.37 2.06 -38.30
N ARG A 855 -0.86 0.99 -37.65
CA ARG A 855 -2.23 0.93 -37.10
C ARG A 855 -2.46 1.98 -36.02
N THR A 856 -1.41 2.38 -35.29
CA THR A 856 -1.52 3.41 -34.23
C THR A 856 -1.71 4.82 -34.79
N ARG A 857 -1.50 5.03 -36.07
CA ARG A 857 -1.47 6.37 -36.72
C ARG A 857 -0.49 7.34 -36.06
N SER A 858 0.53 6.83 -35.34
CA SER A 858 1.53 7.65 -34.66
C SER A 858 2.83 7.70 -35.45
N ALA A 859 3.08 8.83 -36.14
CA ALA A 859 4.32 9.07 -36.88
C ALA A 859 5.60 8.88 -36.04
N PRO A 860 5.69 9.32 -34.77
CA PRO A 860 6.85 9.05 -33.92
C PRO A 860 7.11 7.56 -33.73
N LEU A 861 6.07 6.74 -33.53
CA LEU A 861 6.22 5.30 -33.36
C LEU A 861 6.61 4.61 -34.68
N VAL A 862 5.98 4.97 -35.77
CA VAL A 862 6.36 4.47 -37.11
C VAL A 862 7.80 4.80 -37.42
N ALA A 863 8.25 6.03 -37.15
CA ALA A 863 9.62 6.47 -37.35
C ALA A 863 10.60 5.69 -36.46
N HIS A 864 10.23 5.40 -35.23
CA HIS A 864 11.04 4.57 -34.31
C HIS A 864 11.26 3.16 -34.88
N VAL A 865 10.20 2.50 -35.32
CA VAL A 865 10.27 1.14 -35.90
C VAL A 865 11.03 1.14 -37.24
N LEU A 866 10.94 2.21 -38.06
CA LEU A 866 11.76 2.35 -39.29
C LEU A 866 13.26 2.39 -38.98
N ILE A 867 13.70 3.00 -37.88
CA ILE A 867 15.10 2.96 -37.43
C ILE A 867 15.53 1.52 -37.17
N GLY A 868 14.67 0.72 -36.54
CA GLY A 868 14.93 -0.70 -36.32
C GLY A 868 15.07 -1.49 -37.63
N HIS A 869 14.21 -1.24 -38.61
CA HIS A 869 14.35 -1.85 -39.95
C HIS A 869 15.61 -1.38 -40.71
N ALA A 870 16.03 -0.12 -40.50
CA ALA A 870 17.29 0.36 -41.02
C ALA A 870 18.48 -0.37 -40.43
N ASP A 871 18.46 -0.70 -39.14
CA ASP A 871 19.48 -1.52 -38.48
C ASP A 871 19.53 -2.94 -39.05
N GLU A 872 18.38 -3.54 -39.30
CA GLU A 872 18.26 -4.87 -39.91
C GLU A 872 18.84 -4.90 -41.33
N ALA A 873 18.49 -3.92 -42.17
CA ALA A 873 19.05 -3.76 -43.52
C ALA A 873 20.58 -3.59 -43.49
N LEU A 874 21.09 -2.80 -42.56
CA LEU A 874 22.52 -2.58 -42.39
C LEU A 874 23.27 -3.87 -41.97
N ARG A 875 22.67 -4.66 -41.09
CA ARG A 875 23.22 -5.99 -40.70
C ARG A 875 23.22 -6.98 -41.88
N ALA A 876 22.21 -6.90 -42.75
CA ALA A 876 22.13 -7.70 -43.94
C ALA A 876 23.08 -7.22 -45.05
N GLY A 877 23.85 -6.15 -44.85
CA GLY A 877 24.79 -5.56 -45.83
C GLY A 877 24.16 -4.60 -46.82
N ASP A 878 22.82 -4.32 -46.73
CA ASP A 878 22.16 -3.38 -47.62
C ASP A 878 22.19 -1.94 -47.09
N ALA A 879 23.35 -1.30 -47.25
CA ALA A 879 23.59 0.07 -46.80
C ALA A 879 22.68 1.07 -47.53
N ALA A 880 22.28 0.80 -48.75
CA ALA A 880 21.39 1.69 -49.54
C ALA A 880 19.98 1.65 -48.94
N GLN A 881 19.47 0.48 -48.63
CA GLN A 881 18.17 0.32 -48.00
C GLN A 881 18.17 0.90 -46.56
N ALA A 882 19.24 0.68 -45.79
CA ALA A 882 19.40 1.25 -44.46
C ALA A 882 19.33 2.80 -44.50
N ALA A 883 20.04 3.41 -45.44
CA ALA A 883 20.02 4.86 -45.64
C ALA A 883 18.63 5.38 -46.04
N ARG A 884 17.92 4.67 -46.93
CA ARG A 884 16.54 5.03 -47.30
C ARG A 884 15.57 4.98 -46.12
N LEU A 885 15.62 3.88 -45.34
CA LEU A 885 14.76 3.70 -44.19
C LEU A 885 15.03 4.72 -43.07
N LEU A 886 16.31 5.06 -42.85
CA LEU A 886 16.69 6.10 -41.88
C LEU A 886 16.19 7.48 -42.35
N ALA A 887 16.31 7.82 -43.65
CA ALA A 887 15.75 9.05 -44.21
C ALA A 887 14.23 9.09 -44.09
N GLN A 888 13.56 7.97 -44.40
CA GLN A 888 12.10 7.84 -44.27
C GLN A 888 11.66 8.00 -42.80
N SER A 889 12.43 7.55 -41.82
CA SER A 889 12.10 7.76 -40.42
C SER A 889 12.06 9.26 -40.05
N VAL A 890 12.98 10.05 -40.61
CA VAL A 890 13.02 11.51 -40.42
C VAL A 890 11.84 12.17 -41.14
N GLU A 891 11.55 11.75 -42.35
CA GLU A 891 10.42 12.29 -43.14
C GLU A 891 9.08 12.01 -42.41
N VAL A 892 8.85 10.79 -41.96
CA VAL A 892 7.63 10.40 -41.26
C VAL A 892 7.47 11.16 -39.94
N ARG A 893 8.51 11.34 -39.13
CA ARG A 893 8.45 12.10 -37.87
C ARG A 893 8.44 13.61 -38.10
N GLY A 894 8.86 14.08 -39.27
CA GLY A 894 9.06 15.50 -39.58
C GLY A 894 10.33 16.12 -38.93
N THR A 895 11.08 15.37 -38.14
CA THR A 895 12.34 15.80 -37.49
C THR A 895 13.23 14.60 -37.21
N PRO A 896 14.57 14.73 -37.24
CA PRO A 896 15.48 13.66 -36.79
C PRO A 896 15.34 13.45 -35.30
N ASP A 897 15.57 12.22 -34.84
CA ASP A 897 15.74 11.89 -33.43
C ASP A 897 17.24 11.89 -33.10
N LEU A 898 17.76 13.01 -32.63
CA LEU A 898 19.17 13.19 -32.34
C LEU A 898 19.61 12.43 -31.08
N THR A 899 18.69 11.93 -30.29
CA THR A 899 18.99 11.17 -29.08
C THR A 899 18.89 9.66 -29.25
N ASN A 900 18.40 9.18 -30.39
CA ASN A 900 18.26 7.75 -30.63
C ASN A 900 19.64 7.10 -30.89
N PRO A 901 20.13 6.22 -29.96
CA PRO A 901 21.48 5.64 -30.11
C PRO A 901 21.63 4.75 -31.35
N ASP A 902 20.53 4.12 -31.78
CA ASP A 902 20.57 3.25 -32.97
C ASP A 902 20.62 4.06 -34.25
N ALA A 903 19.86 5.16 -34.35
CA ALA A 903 19.96 6.07 -35.48
C ALA A 903 21.38 6.65 -35.62
N ALA A 904 21.97 7.11 -34.50
CA ALA A 904 23.34 7.63 -34.49
C ALA A 904 24.36 6.56 -34.93
N ARG A 905 24.25 5.33 -34.42
CA ARG A 905 25.10 4.21 -34.75
C ARG A 905 24.99 3.81 -36.24
N ILE A 906 23.76 3.77 -36.77
CA ILE A 906 23.52 3.48 -38.19
C ILE A 906 24.15 4.57 -39.07
N GLN A 907 23.92 5.84 -38.73
CA GLN A 907 24.45 6.98 -39.47
C GLN A 907 25.98 6.97 -39.52
N ALA A 908 26.64 6.69 -38.37
CA ALA A 908 28.12 6.57 -38.30
C ALA A 908 28.61 5.47 -39.25
N LYS A 909 28.03 4.26 -39.19
CA LYS A 909 28.42 3.14 -40.08
C LYS A 909 28.18 3.43 -41.55
N LEU A 910 27.07 4.12 -41.90
CA LEU A 910 26.82 4.53 -43.29
C LEU A 910 27.84 5.57 -43.75
N SER A 911 28.32 6.44 -42.90
CA SER A 911 29.39 7.40 -43.22
C SER A 911 30.72 6.70 -43.45
N ASP A 912 31.11 5.72 -42.60
CA ASP A 912 32.32 4.90 -42.73
C ASP A 912 32.32 4.08 -44.02
N LEU A 913 31.17 3.56 -44.46
CA LEU A 913 31.02 2.83 -45.73
C LEU A 913 31.13 3.71 -46.99
N ARG A 914 30.91 5.03 -46.85
CA ARG A 914 31.05 6.00 -47.94
C ARG A 914 32.44 6.61 -48.03
N ALA A 915 33.17 6.67 -46.91
CA ALA A 915 34.58 7.06 -46.89
C ALA A 915 35.52 5.94 -47.36
#